data_fd9542f7a122f0b1ec0464034ea5e850
#
_entry.id   fd9542f7a122f0b1ec0464034ea5e850
#
_cell.length_a   1.000
_cell.length_b   1.000
_cell.length_c   1.000
_cell.angle_alpha   90.00
_cell.angle_beta   90.00
_cell.angle_gamma   90.00
#
_symmetry.space_group_name_H-M   'P 1'
#
loop_
_entity.id
_entity.type
_entity.pdbx_description
1 polymer ?
#
loop_
_entity_poly.entity_id
_entity_poly.type
_entity_poly.pdbx_seq_one_letter_code
_entity_poly.pdbx_strand_id
1 'polypeptide(L)'
;NNSVTHGDIIRVFTDAGGNAPQAQNDTGVVNEDATLTVSNDANRNLTGSYDTNGEHSGDVMDTNSSTNEDTDADGDTLTVTAVRVGSTEGSGSSGSLGSALTGTYGQLTLNSNGSYTYVANQAAADALDAGDTAYDYFNYTVSDGTQTDTAVITIIVKGINDDVVAVNDYGVVTENSSISITNGESQNLSGSYDAHDEHSGDISANDTDNDASPTHTITAIRTGSSEGSGTSGSLGSALDGTYGQLTLNANGSYTYAANKAAADALDAGDTAYDYFNYTVSDGTDTDTGVIRITILGINDAPVAQNDEGVIVEAGTLTVANGANANETDDSGSTFNASGEHTGDIIHTSSSSHQDTDADASASLTVSAVQVGRESSALRSSQFAATYNSLHMLGSGMGAHDIEFNSDGTKMFIASYSRDTVREYALSTAFDLTTMSYTRELSLTTNLNSNIQGLTFNNDGTKLFVIELYGEVAEYHLTTGYDLSTASYDSIKQLSPYGMAYQDVNFNDDGTKMYTISWYDDYIRQYTLSTGFDVSTASSSYSSLSIASQDGLTNGMTFTNNGTRLFVAGDNSNSILEYTLSTAYDITTASHVGSTSVASQTTAPESVAFNNAGTKMYVVEKSNHNVIEYDIATPFRLNSETGTVGTILRGTYGTLTLNSNGSYTYVADSSIVGLDANESVIDYFNYTVSDGTATDTAELKITVLGAGNTAPVARNDVGVIAEDSTLTVSNGANANESGGSYDATGEHSGDVLDTSSTTHYDTDADGDTLTVASVRTGSVEGSGTAGTLGQALTGTYGDLTLSTDGSY
;
A
#
# COMPACT_ATOMS: atom_id res chain seq x y z
N ASN A 1 -74.84 -28.06 -124.19
CA ASN A 1 -75.20 -29.12 -123.41
C ASN A 1 -74.06 -29.65 -122.51
N ASN A 2 -74.22 -29.53 -121.45
CA ASN A 2 -73.56 -29.98 -120.18
C ASN A 2 -72.64 -29.02 -119.60
N SER A 3 -73.14 -28.31 -118.69
CA SER A 3 -72.37 -27.58 -117.73
C SER A 3 -72.07 -28.54 -116.53
N VAL A 4 -70.91 -28.61 -116.23
CA VAL A 4 -70.54 -29.18 -114.97
C VAL A 4 -69.96 -28.03 -114.14
N THR A 5 -70.63 -27.73 -113.07
CA THR A 5 -70.22 -26.75 -112.12
C THR A 5 -69.19 -27.46 -111.19
N HIS A 6 -68.01 -26.91 -111.14
CA HIS A 6 -67.04 -27.27 -110.14
C HIS A 6 -67.29 -26.42 -108.88
N GLY A 7 -67.62 -27.07 -107.83
CA GLY A 7 -67.61 -26.36 -106.49
C GLY A 7 -66.22 -26.25 -105.97
N ASP A 8 -65.80 -25.09 -105.88
CA ASP A 8 -64.54 -24.74 -105.20
C ASP A 8 -64.73 -25.00 -103.70
N ILE A 9 -63.97 -25.94 -103.17
CA ILE A 9 -63.82 -26.08 -101.74
C ILE A 9 -62.72 -25.11 -101.29
N ILE A 10 -63.17 -24.04 -100.73
CA ILE A 10 -62.25 -23.18 -99.95
C ILE A 10 -61.90 -23.90 -98.64
N ARG A 11 -60.72 -24.50 -98.60
CA ARG A 11 -60.15 -24.95 -97.32
C ARG A 11 -59.69 -23.74 -96.62
N VAL A 12 -60.45 -23.30 -95.63
CA VAL A 12 -59.95 -22.44 -94.61
C VAL A 12 -58.97 -23.27 -93.76
N PHE A 13 -57.72 -23.10 -94.01
CA PHE A 13 -56.74 -23.53 -92.98
C PHE A 13 -56.92 -22.50 -91.83
N THR A 14 -57.55 -22.89 -90.77
CA THR A 14 -57.42 -22.26 -89.53
C THR A 14 -56.02 -22.73 -89.06
N ASP A 15 -55.11 -21.85 -89.10
CA ASP A 15 -53.85 -22.03 -88.43
C ASP A 15 -54.18 -22.18 -86.92
N ALA A 16 -54.34 -23.36 -86.44
CA ALA A 16 -54.66 -23.61 -84.98
C ALA A 16 -53.41 -23.82 -84.13
N GLY A 17 -52.47 -22.98 -84.42
CA GLY A 17 -51.22 -22.93 -83.65
C GLY A 17 -50.51 -21.63 -83.94
N GLY A 18 -50.76 -20.66 -83.24
CA GLY A 18 -50.01 -19.35 -83.24
C GLY A 18 -48.53 -19.63 -83.02
N ASN A 19 -47.70 -18.72 -83.43
CA ASN A 19 -46.28 -18.71 -83.00
C ASN A 19 -46.21 -18.53 -81.47
N ALA A 20 -45.26 -19.15 -80.84
CA ALA A 20 -45.00 -18.91 -79.41
C ALA A 20 -44.44 -17.49 -79.20
N PRO A 21 -44.80 -16.82 -78.14
CA PRO A 21 -44.19 -15.59 -77.79
C PRO A 21 -42.65 -15.71 -77.63
N GLN A 22 -41.92 -14.67 -77.89
CA GLN A 22 -40.47 -14.57 -77.67
C GLN A 22 -40.17 -13.62 -76.55
N ALA A 23 -39.90 -14.15 -75.39
CA ALA A 23 -39.52 -13.41 -74.22
C ALA A 23 -38.04 -12.98 -74.28
N GLN A 24 -37.71 -11.80 -73.83
CA GLN A 24 -36.37 -11.22 -73.80
C GLN A 24 -35.97 -10.92 -72.35
N ASN A 25 -34.68 -11.03 -72.11
CA ASN A 25 -34.17 -10.78 -70.77
C ASN A 25 -34.21 -9.27 -70.41
N ASP A 26 -34.58 -8.98 -69.15
CA ASP A 26 -34.74 -7.65 -68.61
C ASP A 26 -33.65 -7.37 -67.54
N THR A 27 -33.39 -6.06 -67.38
CA THR A 27 -32.43 -5.59 -66.38
C THR A 27 -32.97 -4.37 -65.68
N GLY A 28 -32.82 -4.33 -64.36
CA GLY A 28 -33.07 -3.15 -63.55
C GLY A 28 -31.90 -2.88 -62.59
N VAL A 29 -31.69 -1.66 -62.24
CA VAL A 29 -30.63 -1.22 -61.30
C VAL A 29 -31.25 -0.48 -60.14
N VAL A 30 -30.83 -0.87 -58.94
CA VAL A 30 -31.29 -0.26 -57.71
C VAL A 30 -30.15 -0.18 -56.70
N ASN A 31 -30.07 0.92 -55.96
CA ASN A 31 -29.20 0.91 -54.78
C ASN A 31 -29.82 0.04 -53.69
N GLU A 32 -29.00 -0.52 -52.82
CA GLU A 32 -29.53 -1.08 -51.59
C GLU A 32 -30.38 -0.05 -50.86
N ASP A 33 -31.25 -0.48 -49.97
CA ASP A 33 -32.22 0.32 -49.23
C ASP A 33 -33.19 1.10 -50.13
N ALA A 34 -33.09 0.98 -51.46
CA ALA A 34 -33.95 1.68 -52.39
C ALA A 34 -35.00 0.79 -53.02
N THR A 35 -35.91 1.42 -53.70
CA THR A 35 -36.98 0.73 -54.46
C THR A 35 -36.90 1.15 -55.91
N LEU A 36 -36.74 0.18 -56.79
CA LEU A 36 -36.96 0.33 -58.23
C LEU A 36 -38.42 0.08 -58.55
N THR A 37 -39.08 1.04 -59.20
CA THR A 37 -40.45 0.90 -59.67
C THR A 37 -40.51 1.11 -61.21
N VAL A 38 -40.97 0.08 -61.92
CA VAL A 38 -41.17 0.12 -63.38
C VAL A 38 -42.63 -0.03 -63.66
N SER A 39 -43.24 0.99 -64.23
CA SER A 39 -44.66 1.07 -64.50
C SER A 39 -45.00 0.29 -65.81
N ASN A 40 -46.25 -0.12 -65.98
CA ASN A 40 -46.71 -0.72 -67.24
C ASN A 40 -46.47 0.26 -68.39
N ASP A 41 -46.01 -0.25 -69.50
CA ASP A 41 -45.59 0.46 -70.71
C ASP A 41 -44.39 1.45 -70.41
N ALA A 42 -43.61 1.23 -69.37
CA ALA A 42 -42.45 2.00 -69.11
C ALA A 42 -41.39 1.80 -70.21
N ASN A 43 -40.95 2.88 -70.80
CA ASN A 43 -39.88 2.77 -71.77
C ASN A 43 -38.55 2.51 -71.11
N ARG A 44 -37.63 1.86 -71.81
CA ARG A 44 -36.23 1.72 -71.37
C ARG A 44 -35.67 3.04 -70.87
N ASN A 45 -35.15 3.05 -69.68
CA ASN A 45 -34.44 4.11 -69.04
C ASN A 45 -32.98 3.70 -68.82
N LEU A 46 -32.09 4.12 -69.68
CA LEU A 46 -30.67 3.78 -69.61
C LEU A 46 -29.82 4.96 -70.02
N THR A 47 -28.96 5.39 -69.14
CA THR A 47 -28.05 6.51 -69.41
C THR A 47 -26.68 6.06 -69.92
N GLY A 48 -26.32 4.83 -69.71
CA GLY A 48 -25.04 4.25 -70.10
C GLY A 48 -25.07 2.74 -70.26
N SER A 49 -24.79 1.99 -69.19
CA SER A 49 -24.52 0.53 -69.23
C SER A 49 -25.21 -0.24 -68.10
N TYR A 50 -26.34 0.20 -67.60
CA TYR A 50 -26.99 -0.36 -66.40
C TYR A 50 -26.05 -0.31 -65.19
N ASP A 51 -25.55 0.89 -64.88
CA ASP A 51 -24.63 1.15 -63.78
C ASP A 51 -25.12 2.23 -62.82
N THR A 52 -26.23 2.88 -63.13
CA THR A 52 -26.79 3.95 -62.33
C THR A 52 -28.15 3.53 -61.72
N ASN A 53 -28.35 3.93 -60.43
CA ASN A 53 -29.60 3.65 -59.71
C ASN A 53 -30.85 4.18 -60.48
N GLY A 54 -31.86 3.32 -60.60
CA GLY A 54 -33.10 3.62 -61.29
C GLY A 54 -33.10 3.37 -62.81
N GLU A 55 -31.98 2.88 -63.38
CA GLU A 55 -31.96 2.41 -64.78
C GLU A 55 -32.69 1.08 -64.90
N HIS A 56 -33.38 0.91 -66.03
CA HIS A 56 -34.11 -0.34 -66.33
C HIS A 56 -34.31 -0.52 -67.84
N SER A 57 -34.52 -1.77 -68.27
CA SER A 57 -34.81 -2.12 -69.67
C SER A 57 -36.19 -1.68 -70.14
N GLY A 58 -37.11 -1.38 -69.28
CA GLY A 58 -38.53 -1.15 -69.45
C GLY A 58 -39.29 -1.98 -68.47
N ASP A 59 -40.65 -2.15 -68.67
CA ASP A 59 -41.33 -3.21 -68.00
C ASP A 59 -41.03 -4.54 -68.76
N VAL A 60 -41.35 -5.69 -68.19
CA VAL A 60 -40.89 -6.95 -68.73
C VAL A 60 -41.59 -7.30 -70.09
N MET A 61 -42.57 -6.52 -70.55
CA MET A 61 -43.17 -6.67 -71.81
C MET A 61 -43.01 -5.42 -72.71
N ASP A 62 -41.99 -4.61 -72.49
CA ASP A 62 -41.78 -3.34 -73.12
C ASP A 62 -41.91 -3.35 -74.69
N THR A 63 -42.89 -2.67 -75.18
CA THR A 63 -43.16 -2.58 -76.62
C THR A 63 -42.41 -1.52 -77.39
N ASN A 64 -41.47 -0.77 -76.67
CA ASN A 64 -40.74 0.36 -77.24
C ASN A 64 -39.22 0.15 -77.36
N SER A 65 -38.72 -1.02 -76.99
CA SER A 65 -37.31 -1.37 -77.09
C SER A 65 -37.04 -2.45 -78.10
N SER A 66 -36.23 -2.20 -79.06
CA SER A 66 -35.89 -3.25 -80.08
C SER A 66 -34.90 -4.31 -79.53
N THR A 67 -34.57 -4.26 -78.28
CA THR A 67 -33.59 -5.21 -77.70
C THR A 67 -34.11 -6.00 -76.51
N ASN A 68 -35.17 -5.55 -75.82
CA ASN A 68 -35.71 -6.18 -74.60
C ASN A 68 -37.25 -6.39 -74.73
N GLU A 69 -37.84 -6.05 -75.91
CA GLU A 69 -39.25 -6.19 -76.15
C GLU A 69 -39.66 -7.66 -76.28
N ASP A 70 -40.60 -8.11 -75.44
CA ASP A 70 -41.28 -9.38 -75.68
C ASP A 70 -42.16 -9.27 -76.85
N THR A 71 -42.03 -10.20 -77.77
CA THR A 71 -42.77 -10.13 -79.02
C THR A 71 -43.57 -11.40 -79.32
N ASP A 72 -44.73 -11.21 -80.04
CA ASP A 72 -45.41 -12.29 -80.63
C ASP A 72 -45.53 -12.06 -82.16
N ALA A 73 -45.15 -13.04 -82.93
CA ALA A 73 -45.13 -12.92 -84.43
C ALA A 73 -46.53 -12.83 -85.09
N ASP A 74 -47.58 -13.24 -84.37
CA ASP A 74 -48.96 -13.17 -84.84
C ASP A 74 -49.64 -11.93 -84.28
N GLY A 75 -48.99 -11.20 -83.40
CA GLY A 75 -49.47 -9.94 -82.80
C GLY A 75 -50.49 -10.16 -81.68
N ASP A 76 -50.49 -11.34 -81.06
CA ASP A 76 -51.34 -11.62 -79.90
C ASP A 76 -50.95 -10.85 -78.66
N THR A 77 -51.90 -10.54 -77.77
CA THR A 77 -51.66 -9.80 -76.55
C THR A 77 -50.94 -10.64 -75.55
N LEU A 78 -49.76 -10.23 -75.18
CA LEU A 78 -48.95 -10.92 -74.18
C LEU A 78 -49.39 -10.59 -72.75
N THR A 79 -49.25 -11.59 -71.87
CA THR A 79 -49.50 -11.46 -70.46
C THR A 79 -48.44 -12.25 -69.63
N VAL A 80 -47.92 -11.71 -68.52
CA VAL A 80 -47.14 -12.50 -67.64
C VAL A 80 -47.98 -13.45 -66.83
N THR A 81 -47.62 -14.70 -66.80
CA THR A 81 -48.42 -15.79 -66.18
C THR A 81 -47.74 -16.46 -65.01
N ALA A 82 -46.45 -16.39 -64.89
CA ALA A 82 -45.67 -16.92 -63.75
C ALA A 82 -44.40 -16.08 -63.45
N VAL A 83 -43.91 -16.16 -62.20
CA VAL A 83 -42.66 -15.64 -61.78
C VAL A 83 -41.94 -16.61 -60.80
N ARG A 84 -40.66 -16.73 -60.90
CA ARG A 84 -39.81 -17.62 -60.05
C ARG A 84 -38.51 -16.91 -59.70
N VAL A 85 -37.88 -17.31 -58.54
CA VAL A 85 -36.51 -16.92 -58.19
C VAL A 85 -35.51 -17.76 -58.98
N GLY A 86 -34.51 -17.12 -59.57
CA GLY A 86 -33.35 -17.76 -60.17
C GLY A 86 -33.09 -17.39 -61.60
N SER A 87 -31.85 -17.62 -62.08
CA SER A 87 -31.36 -17.27 -63.42
C SER A 87 -31.58 -18.34 -64.46
N THR A 88 -32.16 -19.46 -64.12
CA THR A 88 -32.51 -20.55 -65.07
C THR A 88 -33.98 -20.48 -65.38
N GLU A 89 -34.31 -20.23 -66.62
CA GLU A 89 -35.68 -20.09 -67.12
C GLU A 89 -36.56 -21.30 -66.77
N GLY A 90 -37.74 -21.01 -66.26
CA GLY A 90 -38.76 -22.00 -65.86
C GLY A 90 -38.43 -22.79 -64.59
N SER A 91 -37.27 -22.54 -63.95
CA SER A 91 -36.86 -23.24 -62.73
C SER A 91 -36.81 -22.27 -61.52
N GLY A 92 -36.63 -22.84 -60.32
CA GLY A 92 -36.58 -22.09 -59.06
C GLY A 92 -37.89 -22.03 -58.30
N SER A 93 -37.90 -21.36 -57.14
CA SER A 93 -39.07 -21.23 -56.28
C SER A 93 -40.15 -20.33 -56.92
N SER A 94 -41.39 -20.81 -57.06
CA SER A 94 -42.50 -20.06 -57.66
C SER A 94 -43.00 -18.96 -56.69
N GLY A 95 -43.27 -17.80 -57.25
CA GLY A 95 -44.07 -16.71 -56.69
C GLY A 95 -45.48 -16.61 -57.22
N SER A 96 -46.23 -15.66 -56.63
CA SER A 96 -47.55 -15.26 -57.15
C SER A 96 -47.44 -13.86 -57.72
N LEU A 97 -47.97 -13.63 -58.90
CA LEU A 97 -48.00 -12.28 -59.48
C LEU A 97 -48.73 -11.28 -58.58
N GLY A 98 -48.24 -10.07 -58.50
CA GLY A 98 -48.74 -9.02 -57.61
C GLY A 98 -48.38 -9.20 -56.11
N SER A 99 -47.60 -10.21 -55.79
CA SER A 99 -47.11 -10.47 -54.43
C SER A 99 -45.57 -10.46 -54.38
N ALA A 100 -45.00 -9.98 -53.29
CA ALA A 100 -43.56 -9.93 -53.13
C ALA A 100 -42.93 -11.34 -53.14
N LEU A 101 -41.97 -11.55 -53.99
CA LEU A 101 -41.17 -12.76 -54.14
C LEU A 101 -39.74 -12.45 -53.69
N THR A 102 -39.28 -13.10 -52.58
CA THR A 102 -37.98 -12.82 -51.98
C THR A 102 -36.84 -13.45 -52.78
N GLY A 103 -35.92 -12.62 -53.22
CA GLY A 103 -34.62 -12.95 -53.77
C GLY A 103 -33.53 -12.97 -52.71
N THR A 104 -32.26 -12.83 -53.08
CA THR A 104 -31.11 -12.80 -52.19
C THR A 104 -30.94 -11.43 -51.55
N TYR A 105 -31.07 -10.37 -52.36
CA TYR A 105 -30.80 -8.99 -51.98
C TYR A 105 -32.09 -8.15 -51.81
N GLY A 106 -33.24 -8.65 -52.31
CA GLY A 106 -34.48 -7.91 -52.19
C GLY A 106 -35.71 -8.72 -52.52
N GLN A 107 -36.82 -8.00 -52.80
CA GLN A 107 -38.12 -8.57 -53.08
C GLN A 107 -38.65 -8.00 -54.38
N LEU A 108 -38.96 -8.89 -55.35
CA LEU A 108 -39.62 -8.53 -56.61
C LEU A 108 -41.14 -8.72 -56.48
N THR A 109 -41.89 -7.70 -56.86
CA THR A 109 -43.32 -7.82 -57.10
C THR A 109 -43.60 -7.61 -58.61
N LEU A 110 -43.88 -8.67 -59.33
CA LEU A 110 -44.20 -8.63 -60.78
C LEU A 110 -45.70 -8.79 -61.01
N ASN A 111 -46.23 -7.92 -61.81
CA ASN A 111 -47.64 -7.93 -62.16
C ASN A 111 -47.90 -8.61 -63.53
N SER A 112 -49.15 -9.05 -63.79
CA SER A 112 -49.51 -9.72 -65.03
C SER A 112 -49.41 -8.81 -66.27
N ASN A 113 -49.37 -7.50 -66.10
CA ASN A 113 -49.21 -6.50 -67.17
C ASN A 113 -47.74 -6.10 -67.42
N GLY A 114 -46.75 -6.77 -66.81
CA GLY A 114 -45.32 -6.55 -67.00
C GLY A 114 -44.67 -5.56 -66.05
N SER A 115 -45.49 -4.70 -65.39
CA SER A 115 -44.95 -3.74 -64.39
C SER A 115 -44.41 -4.50 -63.20
N TYR A 116 -43.32 -3.92 -62.60
CA TYR A 116 -42.76 -4.52 -61.44
C TYR A 116 -42.17 -3.46 -60.45
N THR A 117 -42.07 -3.91 -59.22
CA THR A 117 -41.30 -3.18 -58.19
C THR A 117 -40.28 -4.15 -57.59
N TYR A 118 -39.10 -3.68 -57.31
CA TYR A 118 -38.08 -4.36 -56.56
C TYR A 118 -37.64 -3.52 -55.40
N VAL A 119 -37.66 -4.07 -54.21
CA VAL A 119 -37.22 -3.41 -52.96
C VAL A 119 -35.95 -4.14 -52.46
N ALA A 120 -34.82 -3.49 -52.42
CA ALA A 120 -33.55 -4.00 -51.93
C ALA A 120 -33.52 -3.90 -50.39
N ASN A 121 -34.18 -4.84 -49.73
CA ASN A 121 -34.45 -4.79 -48.28
C ASN A 121 -34.03 -6.06 -47.54
N GLN A 122 -33.10 -6.81 -48.08
CA GLN A 122 -32.57 -7.97 -47.41
C GLN A 122 -31.21 -7.65 -46.81
N ALA A 123 -30.86 -8.25 -45.65
CA ALA A 123 -29.57 -8.06 -44.98
C ALA A 123 -28.36 -8.35 -45.89
N ALA A 124 -28.54 -9.07 -47.00
CA ALA A 124 -27.45 -9.28 -47.96
C ALA A 124 -27.27 -8.08 -48.90
N ALA A 125 -28.28 -7.23 -49.08
CA ALA A 125 -28.14 -5.97 -49.78
C ALA A 125 -27.48 -4.92 -48.88
N ASP A 126 -27.99 -4.81 -47.66
CA ASP A 126 -27.52 -3.93 -46.56
C ASP A 126 -26.01 -4.09 -46.23
N ALA A 127 -25.44 -5.23 -46.57
CA ALA A 127 -24.03 -5.57 -46.37
C ALA A 127 -23.17 -5.35 -47.62
N LEU A 128 -23.61 -4.57 -48.61
CA LEU A 128 -22.80 -4.28 -49.79
C LEU A 128 -22.03 -2.96 -49.54
N ASP A 129 -20.73 -3.03 -49.58
CA ASP A 129 -19.87 -1.86 -49.46
C ASP A 129 -20.11 -0.88 -50.65
N ALA A 130 -19.85 0.40 -50.41
CA ALA A 130 -19.93 1.45 -51.45
C ALA A 130 -19.11 1.08 -52.69
N GLY A 131 -19.81 0.93 -53.83
CA GLY A 131 -19.18 0.53 -55.12
C GLY A 131 -19.26 -0.95 -55.41
N ASP A 132 -19.76 -1.75 -54.49
CA ASP A 132 -20.05 -3.17 -54.76
C ASP A 132 -21.25 -3.30 -55.72
N THR A 133 -21.34 -4.46 -56.34
CA THR A 133 -22.40 -4.81 -57.28
C THR A 133 -22.81 -6.25 -57.08
N ALA A 134 -24.07 -6.44 -56.74
CA ALA A 134 -24.66 -7.74 -56.57
C ALA A 134 -25.80 -7.98 -57.59
N TYR A 135 -26.24 -9.20 -57.73
CA TYR A 135 -27.23 -9.53 -58.72
C TYR A 135 -28.29 -10.43 -58.11
N ASP A 136 -29.57 -10.03 -58.22
CA ASP A 136 -30.72 -10.89 -58.04
C ASP A 136 -31.29 -11.32 -59.39
N TYR A 137 -31.70 -12.53 -59.45
CA TYR A 137 -32.23 -13.12 -60.67
C TYR A 137 -33.63 -13.67 -60.42
N PHE A 138 -34.58 -13.26 -61.31
CA PHE A 138 -35.92 -13.80 -61.36
C PHE A 138 -36.20 -14.22 -62.79
N ASN A 139 -37.01 -15.24 -63.02
CA ASN A 139 -37.47 -15.58 -64.33
C ASN A 139 -38.98 -15.53 -64.35
N TYR A 140 -39.54 -15.10 -65.50
CA TYR A 140 -40.96 -14.99 -65.69
C TYR A 140 -41.38 -15.74 -66.90
N THR A 141 -42.66 -16.01 -67.00
CA THR A 141 -43.32 -16.69 -68.14
C THR A 141 -44.30 -15.73 -68.75
N VAL A 142 -44.13 -15.42 -70.03
CA VAL A 142 -45.09 -14.70 -70.83
C VAL A 142 -45.94 -15.65 -71.64
N SER A 143 -47.19 -15.30 -71.89
CA SER A 143 -48.16 -16.14 -72.72
C SER A 143 -48.97 -15.24 -73.63
N ASP A 144 -49.26 -15.75 -74.85
CA ASP A 144 -50.22 -15.25 -75.84
C ASP A 144 -51.66 -15.81 -75.63
N GLY A 145 -51.85 -16.62 -74.56
CA GLY A 145 -53.09 -17.27 -74.21
C GLY A 145 -53.15 -18.74 -74.70
N THR A 146 -52.16 -19.18 -75.54
CA THR A 146 -52.10 -20.53 -76.07
C THR A 146 -50.75 -21.20 -75.85
N GLN A 147 -49.69 -20.44 -76.02
CA GLN A 147 -48.27 -20.85 -75.85
C GLN A 147 -47.59 -19.95 -74.88
N THR A 148 -46.35 -20.33 -74.47
CA THR A 148 -45.60 -19.60 -73.50
C THR A 148 -44.12 -19.58 -73.83
N ASP A 149 -43.41 -18.48 -73.40
CA ASP A 149 -41.96 -18.44 -73.37
C ASP A 149 -41.47 -17.84 -72.05
N THR A 150 -40.19 -17.99 -71.74
CA THR A 150 -39.64 -17.59 -70.48
C THR A 150 -38.42 -16.73 -70.70
N ALA A 151 -38.24 -15.68 -69.84
CA ALA A 151 -37.03 -14.87 -69.80
C ALA A 151 -36.63 -14.53 -68.37
N VAL A 152 -35.49 -13.90 -68.20
CA VAL A 152 -34.91 -13.57 -66.93
C VAL A 152 -34.93 -12.07 -66.69
N ILE A 153 -35.35 -11.64 -65.47
CA ILE A 153 -35.15 -10.31 -64.94
C ILE A 153 -33.90 -10.35 -64.12
N THR A 154 -32.91 -9.58 -64.47
CA THR A 154 -31.67 -9.35 -63.69
C THR A 154 -31.80 -8.01 -62.96
N ILE A 155 -31.82 -8.08 -61.65
CA ILE A 155 -31.75 -6.87 -60.82
C ILE A 155 -30.29 -6.71 -60.36
N ILE A 156 -29.70 -5.58 -60.70
CA ILE A 156 -28.36 -5.17 -60.26
C ILE A 156 -28.53 -4.30 -59.00
N VAL A 157 -28.07 -4.80 -57.89
CA VAL A 157 -28.07 -4.07 -56.60
C VAL A 157 -26.70 -3.45 -56.41
N LYS A 158 -26.70 -2.14 -56.17
CA LYS A 158 -25.51 -1.34 -55.98
C LYS A 158 -25.34 -1.03 -54.50
N GLY A 159 -24.17 -1.37 -53.94
CA GLY A 159 -23.76 -0.94 -52.59
C GLY A 159 -23.58 0.58 -52.53
N ILE A 160 -24.06 1.15 -51.49
CA ILE A 160 -23.79 2.53 -51.05
C ILE A 160 -23.17 2.48 -49.69
N ASN A 161 -22.60 3.54 -49.19
CA ASN A 161 -22.08 3.61 -47.82
C ASN A 161 -23.25 3.66 -46.85
N ASP A 162 -23.25 2.76 -45.89
CA ASP A 162 -24.13 2.84 -44.72
C ASP A 162 -23.54 3.82 -43.69
N ASP A 163 -24.38 4.42 -42.87
CA ASP A 163 -23.94 5.31 -41.81
C ASP A 163 -23.41 4.50 -40.62
N VAL A 164 -22.18 4.80 -40.18
CA VAL A 164 -21.67 4.27 -38.92
C VAL A 164 -22.57 4.73 -37.76
N VAL A 165 -22.81 3.86 -36.80
CA VAL A 165 -23.63 4.12 -35.60
C VAL A 165 -22.76 3.93 -34.34
N ALA A 166 -22.49 5.04 -33.65
CA ALA A 166 -21.76 5.03 -32.41
C ALA A 166 -22.61 4.51 -31.23
N VAL A 167 -22.04 3.67 -30.42
CA VAL A 167 -22.70 3.13 -29.22
C VAL A 167 -21.93 3.57 -27.97
N ASN A 168 -22.65 4.07 -26.99
CA ASN A 168 -22.04 4.60 -25.75
C ASN A 168 -21.19 3.57 -25.02
N ASP A 169 -20.07 4.01 -24.47
CA ASP A 169 -19.06 3.22 -23.80
C ASP A 169 -19.00 3.45 -22.30
N TYR A 170 -18.47 2.44 -21.61
CA TYR A 170 -18.36 2.44 -20.17
C TYR A 170 -17.02 1.89 -19.72
N GLY A 171 -16.46 2.50 -18.69
CA GLY A 171 -15.30 2.02 -17.96
C GLY A 171 -15.46 2.27 -16.48
N VAL A 172 -14.85 1.43 -15.64
CA VAL A 172 -14.89 1.54 -14.18
C VAL A 172 -13.48 1.47 -13.63
N VAL A 173 -13.14 2.42 -12.77
CA VAL A 173 -11.83 2.53 -12.13
C VAL A 173 -12.02 2.93 -10.68
N THR A 174 -11.17 2.46 -9.77
CA THR A 174 -11.07 3.05 -8.44
C THR A 174 -10.25 4.34 -8.51
N GLU A 175 -10.47 5.27 -7.60
CA GLU A 175 -9.59 6.41 -7.45
C GLU A 175 -8.13 5.96 -7.30
N ASN A 176 -7.18 6.84 -7.57
CA ASN A 176 -5.74 6.58 -7.51
C ASN A 176 -5.25 5.43 -8.40
N SER A 177 -6.10 4.93 -9.32
CA SER A 177 -5.77 3.86 -10.23
C SER A 177 -6.03 4.22 -11.69
N SER A 178 -5.81 3.29 -12.61
CA SER A 178 -6.02 3.51 -14.04
C SER A 178 -6.55 2.26 -14.72
N ILE A 179 -7.35 2.46 -15.77
CA ILE A 179 -7.81 1.41 -16.68
C ILE A 179 -7.16 1.63 -18.05
N SER A 180 -6.79 0.54 -18.73
CA SER A 180 -6.16 0.58 -20.05
C SER A 180 -6.79 -0.47 -20.95
N ILE A 181 -7.42 -0.02 -22.03
CA ILE A 181 -8.13 -0.85 -22.99
C ILE A 181 -7.37 -0.84 -24.32
N THR A 182 -7.06 -2.02 -24.81
CA THR A 182 -6.30 -2.19 -26.07
C THR A 182 -7.25 -2.26 -27.27
N ASN A 183 -6.72 -1.98 -28.47
CA ASN A 183 -7.49 -2.11 -29.69
C ASN A 183 -7.96 -3.56 -29.92
N GLY A 184 -9.24 -3.74 -30.22
CA GLY A 184 -9.89 -5.03 -30.41
C GLY A 184 -10.21 -5.76 -29.09
N GLU A 185 -10.09 -5.09 -27.95
CA GLU A 185 -10.45 -5.65 -26.66
C GLU A 185 -11.95 -5.76 -26.51
N SER A 186 -12.39 -6.94 -26.13
CA SER A 186 -13.81 -7.23 -25.94
C SER A 186 -14.30 -6.75 -24.58
N GLN A 187 -15.59 -6.53 -24.47
CA GLN A 187 -16.25 -6.18 -23.20
C GLN A 187 -15.83 -7.10 -22.05
N ASN A 188 -15.52 -6.48 -20.92
CA ASN A 188 -15.31 -7.13 -19.61
C ASN A 188 -16.39 -6.64 -18.65
N LEU A 189 -17.38 -7.45 -18.36
CA LEU A 189 -18.51 -7.10 -17.50
C LEU A 189 -18.87 -8.28 -16.61
N SER A 190 -18.72 -8.11 -15.30
CA SER A 190 -19.14 -9.14 -14.31
C SER A 190 -20.55 -8.89 -13.75
N GLY A 191 -21.08 -7.70 -13.91
CA GLY A 191 -22.40 -7.30 -13.38
C GLY A 191 -22.99 -6.09 -14.09
N SER A 192 -22.83 -4.88 -13.57
CA SER A 192 -23.53 -3.66 -13.99
C SER A 192 -22.62 -2.46 -14.22
N TYR A 193 -21.36 -2.65 -14.54
CA TYR A 193 -20.33 -1.61 -14.57
C TYR A 193 -20.20 -0.91 -13.22
N ASP A 194 -20.01 -1.69 -12.16
CA ASP A 194 -19.90 -1.24 -10.77
C ASP A 194 -18.68 -1.81 -10.04
N ALA A 195 -17.80 -2.55 -10.74
CA ALA A 195 -16.55 -3.07 -10.21
C ALA A 195 -15.35 -2.57 -11.02
N HIS A 196 -14.21 -2.39 -10.35
CA HIS A 196 -12.96 -1.99 -10.99
C HIS A 196 -12.59 -2.92 -12.15
N ASP A 197 -12.04 -2.37 -13.23
CA ASP A 197 -11.68 -3.03 -14.49
C ASP A 197 -12.86 -3.54 -15.33
N GLU A 198 -14.10 -3.22 -15.01
CA GLU A 198 -15.22 -3.45 -15.93
C GLU A 198 -15.25 -2.38 -17.02
N HIS A 199 -15.51 -2.80 -18.26
CA HIS A 199 -15.55 -1.92 -19.42
C HIS A 199 -16.35 -2.51 -20.59
N SER A 200 -16.79 -1.64 -21.52
CA SER A 200 -17.50 -2.03 -22.76
C SER A 200 -16.59 -2.63 -23.83
N GLY A 201 -15.30 -2.59 -23.68
CA GLY A 201 -14.29 -2.95 -24.69
C GLY A 201 -13.55 -1.71 -25.19
N ASP A 202 -12.86 -1.82 -26.32
CA ASP A 202 -12.38 -0.62 -27.00
C ASP A 202 -13.58 0.19 -27.54
N ILE A 203 -13.37 1.48 -27.77
CA ILE A 203 -14.44 2.42 -28.12
C ILE A 203 -15.16 2.05 -29.41
N SER A 204 -14.46 1.44 -30.36
CA SER A 204 -15.03 1.03 -31.65
C SER A 204 -15.54 -0.40 -31.67
N ALA A 205 -15.40 -1.17 -30.60
CA ALA A 205 -15.77 -2.59 -30.58
C ALA A 205 -17.28 -2.84 -30.58
N ASN A 206 -18.06 -1.91 -30.06
CA ASN A 206 -19.52 -1.97 -29.98
C ASN A 206 -20.21 -1.05 -31.01
N ASP A 207 -19.47 -0.17 -31.70
CA ASP A 207 -19.98 0.63 -32.81
C ASP A 207 -20.35 -0.29 -33.96
N THR A 208 -21.42 0.04 -34.68
CA THR A 208 -21.95 -0.79 -35.73
C THR A 208 -22.01 -0.03 -37.06
N ASP A 209 -21.89 -0.81 -38.13
CA ASP A 209 -22.01 -0.40 -39.49
C ASP A 209 -22.51 -1.61 -40.26
N ASN A 210 -23.42 -1.40 -41.23
CA ASN A 210 -23.98 -2.53 -41.96
C ASN A 210 -23.14 -2.95 -43.14
N ASP A 211 -22.21 -2.11 -43.60
CA ASP A 211 -21.24 -2.47 -44.65
C ASP A 211 -20.47 -3.78 -44.32
N ALA A 212 -20.17 -4.58 -45.33
CA ALA A 212 -19.54 -5.92 -45.15
C ALA A 212 -18.09 -5.81 -44.58
N SER A 213 -17.43 -4.70 -44.83
CA SER A 213 -16.02 -4.45 -44.42
C SER A 213 -15.83 -3.10 -43.73
N PRO A 214 -16.63 -2.78 -42.73
CA PRO A 214 -16.55 -1.46 -42.08
C PRO A 214 -15.19 -1.21 -41.44
N THR A 215 -14.68 -0.03 -41.56
CA THR A 215 -13.46 0.44 -40.88
C THR A 215 -13.80 1.62 -40.02
N HIS A 216 -13.88 1.39 -38.69
CA HIS A 216 -14.16 2.44 -37.74
C HIS A 216 -12.88 3.16 -37.31
N THR A 217 -12.89 4.47 -37.39
CA THR A 217 -11.76 5.31 -36.94
C THR A 217 -12.28 6.43 -36.08
N ILE A 218 -11.73 6.56 -34.88
CA ILE A 218 -12.03 7.69 -34.01
C ILE A 218 -11.35 8.96 -34.58
N THR A 219 -12.13 10.00 -34.79
CA THR A 219 -11.67 11.26 -35.45
C THR A 219 -11.61 12.44 -34.50
N ALA A 220 -12.38 12.43 -33.41
CA ALA A 220 -12.39 13.50 -32.42
C ALA A 220 -12.71 12.98 -31.00
N ILE A 221 -12.30 13.75 -29.99
CA ILE A 221 -12.64 13.57 -28.59
C ILE A 221 -12.93 14.91 -27.93
N ARG A 222 -13.88 14.95 -26.99
CA ARG A 222 -14.27 16.13 -26.21
C ARG A 222 -14.63 15.72 -24.78
N THR A 223 -14.59 16.68 -23.85
CA THR A 223 -15.15 16.47 -22.50
C THR A 223 -16.66 16.61 -22.49
N GLY A 224 -17.36 15.90 -21.60
CA GLY A 224 -18.78 16.07 -21.33
C GLY A 224 -19.70 15.00 -21.91
N SER A 225 -20.93 14.96 -21.41
CA SER A 225 -21.95 13.96 -21.74
C SER A 225 -22.86 14.35 -22.90
N SER A 226 -22.67 15.52 -23.50
CA SER A 226 -23.45 15.97 -24.65
C SER A 226 -22.62 15.82 -25.91
N GLU A 227 -23.06 14.93 -26.79
CA GLU A 227 -22.43 14.61 -28.06
C GLU A 227 -22.08 15.86 -28.88
N GLY A 228 -20.86 15.87 -29.42
CA GLY A 228 -20.34 16.94 -30.24
C GLY A 228 -20.05 18.26 -29.51
N SER A 229 -20.29 18.32 -28.18
CA SER A 229 -20.05 19.54 -27.38
C SER A 229 -18.94 19.32 -26.33
N GLY A 230 -18.53 20.43 -25.68
CA GLY A 230 -17.48 20.40 -24.65
C GLY A 230 -16.10 20.83 -25.18
N THR A 231 -15.10 20.73 -24.32
CA THR A 231 -13.71 21.09 -24.66
C THR A 231 -13.07 20.03 -25.53
N SER A 232 -12.57 20.42 -26.69
CA SER A 232 -11.89 19.50 -27.61
C SER A 232 -10.54 19.05 -27.07
N GLY A 233 -10.25 17.76 -27.18
CA GLY A 233 -8.95 17.15 -26.97
C GLY A 233 -8.25 16.79 -28.28
N SER A 234 -7.05 16.27 -28.18
CA SER A 234 -6.31 15.67 -29.30
C SER A 234 -6.16 14.17 -29.04
N LEU A 235 -6.45 13.38 -30.05
CA LEU A 235 -6.23 11.91 -29.96
C LEU A 235 -4.77 11.60 -29.65
N GLY A 236 -4.56 10.58 -28.84
CA GLY A 236 -3.26 10.16 -28.33
C GLY A 236 -2.64 11.10 -27.27
N SER A 237 -3.38 12.09 -26.81
CA SER A 237 -2.99 13.01 -25.74
C SER A 237 -4.00 13.02 -24.61
N ALA A 238 -3.53 13.19 -23.38
CA ALA A 238 -4.40 13.22 -22.22
C ALA A 238 -5.38 14.40 -22.26
N LEU A 239 -6.65 14.15 -22.07
CA LEU A 239 -7.75 15.13 -21.96
C LEU A 239 -8.26 15.10 -20.52
N ASP A 240 -8.23 16.26 -19.87
CA ASP A 240 -8.66 16.43 -18.49
C ASP A 240 -10.17 16.28 -18.31
N GLY A 241 -10.58 15.34 -17.47
CA GLY A 241 -11.89 15.27 -16.84
C GLY A 241 -11.92 15.97 -15.49
N THR A 242 -12.95 15.74 -14.71
CA THR A 242 -13.08 16.25 -13.34
C THR A 242 -12.26 15.43 -12.36
N TYR A 243 -12.30 14.13 -12.49
CA TYR A 243 -11.71 13.16 -11.59
C TYR A 243 -10.41 12.52 -12.13
N GLY A 244 -10.19 12.60 -13.44
CA GLY A 244 -9.02 12.00 -14.05
C GLY A 244 -8.71 12.51 -15.44
N GLN A 245 -7.91 11.74 -16.17
CA GLN A 245 -7.47 12.04 -17.53
C GLN A 245 -7.71 10.87 -18.46
N LEU A 246 -8.38 11.12 -19.60
CA LEU A 246 -8.58 10.14 -20.68
C LEU A 246 -7.58 10.39 -21.81
N THR A 247 -6.91 9.34 -22.27
CA THR A 247 -6.15 9.33 -23.53
C THR A 247 -6.83 8.36 -24.48
N LEU A 248 -7.44 8.84 -25.55
CA LEU A 248 -8.12 8.05 -26.58
C LEU A 248 -7.31 8.09 -27.86
N ASN A 249 -7.10 6.94 -28.50
CA ASN A 249 -6.40 6.80 -29.76
C ASN A 249 -7.38 6.65 -30.93
N ALA A 250 -6.89 6.95 -32.15
CA ALA A 250 -7.71 6.83 -33.36
C ALA A 250 -8.22 5.40 -33.67
N ASN A 251 -7.61 4.40 -33.08
CA ASN A 251 -8.00 2.97 -33.24
C ASN A 251 -8.95 2.48 -32.13
N GLY A 252 -9.54 3.35 -31.34
CA GLY A 252 -10.49 3.02 -30.28
C GLY A 252 -9.85 2.64 -28.93
N SER A 253 -8.57 2.30 -28.89
CA SER A 253 -7.88 2.02 -27.62
C SER A 253 -7.80 3.24 -26.73
N TYR A 254 -7.92 3.07 -25.42
CA TYR A 254 -7.84 4.20 -24.48
C TYR A 254 -7.22 3.83 -23.15
N THR A 255 -6.75 4.85 -22.45
CA THR A 255 -6.39 4.78 -21.04
C THR A 255 -7.10 5.88 -20.27
N TYR A 256 -7.56 5.57 -19.07
CA TYR A 256 -8.06 6.57 -18.13
C TYR A 256 -7.35 6.40 -16.80
N ALA A 257 -6.85 7.50 -16.22
CA ALA A 257 -6.23 7.53 -14.91
C ALA A 257 -7.03 8.46 -13.98
N ALA A 258 -7.53 7.93 -12.88
CA ALA A 258 -8.23 8.69 -11.84
C ALA A 258 -7.18 9.34 -10.91
N ASN A 259 -6.55 10.42 -11.36
CA ASN A 259 -5.37 11.03 -10.76
C ASN A 259 -5.56 12.50 -10.33
N LYS A 260 -6.77 12.92 -10.12
CA LYS A 260 -7.10 14.28 -9.69
C LYS A 260 -7.50 14.29 -8.21
N ALA A 261 -7.20 15.39 -7.53
CA ALA A 261 -7.60 15.59 -6.13
C ALA A 261 -9.11 15.44 -5.88
N ALA A 262 -9.95 15.61 -6.92
CA ALA A 262 -11.39 15.37 -6.80
C ALA A 262 -11.75 13.87 -6.78
N ALA A 263 -10.91 13.00 -7.36
CA ALA A 263 -11.04 11.55 -7.24
C ALA A 263 -10.56 11.09 -5.86
N ASP A 264 -9.38 11.57 -5.47
CA ASP A 264 -8.71 11.32 -4.20
C ASP A 264 -9.56 11.69 -2.96
N ALA A 265 -10.56 12.54 -3.13
CA ALA A 265 -11.49 12.97 -2.08
C ALA A 265 -12.81 12.19 -2.05
N LEU A 266 -12.91 11.06 -2.73
CA LEU A 266 -14.09 10.20 -2.69
C LEU A 266 -13.99 9.22 -1.53
N ASP A 267 -14.92 9.28 -0.61
CA ASP A 267 -14.97 8.34 0.50
C ASP A 267 -15.26 6.91 0.01
N ALA A 268 -14.85 5.91 0.79
CA ALA A 268 -15.15 4.50 0.50
C ALA A 268 -16.65 4.26 0.27
N GLY A 269 -17.00 3.78 -0.92
CA GLY A 269 -18.38 3.53 -1.36
C GLY A 269 -19.02 4.68 -2.12
N ASP A 270 -18.34 5.83 -2.25
CA ASP A 270 -18.76 6.89 -3.14
C ASP A 270 -18.56 6.50 -4.59
N THR A 271 -19.34 7.14 -5.47
CA THR A 271 -19.27 6.90 -6.90
C THR A 271 -19.37 8.24 -7.63
N ALA A 272 -18.39 8.50 -8.47
CA ALA A 272 -18.34 9.69 -9.30
C ALA A 272 -18.25 9.32 -10.79
N TYR A 273 -18.46 10.30 -11.67
CA TYR A 273 -18.48 10.05 -13.10
C TYR A 273 -17.73 11.14 -13.87
N ASP A 274 -16.82 10.71 -14.73
CA ASP A 274 -16.32 11.52 -15.83
C ASP A 274 -17.01 11.14 -17.14
N TYR A 275 -17.29 12.14 -17.96
CA TYR A 275 -17.91 11.95 -19.26
C TYR A 275 -17.04 12.57 -20.34
N PHE A 276 -16.88 11.82 -21.42
CA PHE A 276 -16.25 12.26 -22.66
C PHE A 276 -17.17 11.87 -23.81
N ASN A 277 -17.04 12.54 -24.94
CA ASN A 277 -17.72 12.13 -26.17
C ASN A 277 -16.72 12.07 -27.31
N TYR A 278 -16.92 11.10 -28.20
CA TYR A 278 -16.05 10.85 -29.32
C TYR A 278 -16.82 10.94 -30.63
N THR A 279 -16.10 11.06 -31.72
CA THR A 279 -16.66 10.95 -33.06
C THR A 279 -15.97 9.77 -33.75
N VAL A 280 -16.75 8.80 -34.19
CA VAL A 280 -16.34 7.70 -35.06
C VAL A 280 -16.63 8.03 -36.51
N SER A 281 -15.85 7.52 -37.43
CA SER A 281 -16.03 7.63 -38.87
C SER A 281 -15.70 6.31 -39.54
N ASP A 282 -16.49 5.95 -40.56
CA ASP A 282 -16.19 4.90 -41.53
C ASP A 282 -15.29 5.37 -42.69
N GLY A 283 -15.01 6.69 -42.76
CA GLY A 283 -14.26 7.38 -43.83
C GLY A 283 -15.13 8.25 -44.74
N THR A 284 -16.45 8.10 -44.70
CA THR A 284 -17.47 8.83 -45.49
C THR A 284 -18.37 9.64 -44.57
N ASP A 285 -18.94 9.00 -43.59
CA ASP A 285 -19.88 9.57 -42.63
C ASP A 285 -19.33 9.53 -41.21
N THR A 286 -20.01 10.10 -40.24
CA THR A 286 -19.59 10.18 -38.86
C THR A 286 -20.77 10.14 -37.91
N ASP A 287 -20.60 9.46 -36.77
CA ASP A 287 -21.51 9.53 -35.64
C ASP A 287 -20.78 9.84 -34.35
N THR A 288 -21.51 10.11 -33.26
CA THR A 288 -20.95 10.53 -31.98
C THR A 288 -21.51 9.66 -30.85
N GLY A 289 -20.60 9.11 -30.03
CA GLY A 289 -20.93 8.37 -28.81
C GLY A 289 -20.36 9.03 -27.55
N VAL A 290 -20.83 8.56 -26.40
CA VAL A 290 -20.39 9.03 -25.07
C VAL A 290 -19.63 7.93 -24.36
N ILE A 291 -18.49 8.29 -23.79
CA ILE A 291 -17.72 7.48 -22.88
C ILE A 291 -18.04 7.93 -21.45
N ARG A 292 -18.57 7.04 -20.63
CA ARG A 292 -18.76 7.27 -19.20
C ARG A 292 -17.73 6.47 -18.41
N ILE A 293 -16.87 7.13 -17.68
CA ILE A 293 -15.99 6.49 -16.71
C ILE A 293 -16.60 6.65 -15.31
N THR A 294 -16.79 5.53 -14.65
CA THR A 294 -17.22 5.45 -13.26
C THR A 294 -15.99 5.38 -12.38
N ILE A 295 -15.86 6.29 -11.42
CA ILE A 295 -14.80 6.33 -10.43
C ILE A 295 -15.40 5.88 -9.10
N LEU A 296 -14.82 4.85 -8.50
CA LEU A 296 -15.22 4.30 -7.22
C LEU A 296 -14.28 4.81 -6.15
N GLY A 297 -14.83 5.42 -5.10
CA GLY A 297 -14.08 5.81 -3.91
C GLY A 297 -13.64 4.58 -3.11
N ILE A 298 -12.44 4.63 -2.60
CA ILE A 298 -11.87 3.70 -1.64
C ILE A 298 -11.44 4.49 -0.41
N ASN A 299 -11.17 3.81 0.70
CA ASN A 299 -10.64 4.51 1.87
C ASN A 299 -9.17 4.85 1.66
N ASP A 300 -8.84 6.12 1.75
CA ASP A 300 -7.47 6.58 1.89
C ASP A 300 -6.99 6.43 3.33
N ALA A 301 -5.70 6.33 3.55
CA ALA A 301 -5.14 6.30 4.88
C ALA A 301 -4.81 7.73 5.35
N PRO A 302 -5.01 8.04 6.63
CA PRO A 302 -4.58 9.32 7.15
C PRO A 302 -3.07 9.51 6.99
N VAL A 303 -2.64 10.76 6.93
CA VAL A 303 -1.23 11.15 6.91
C VAL A 303 -0.93 11.93 8.18
N ALA A 304 -0.24 11.25 9.11
CA ALA A 304 0.15 11.84 10.38
C ALA A 304 1.43 12.67 10.26
N GLN A 305 1.50 13.79 10.95
CA GLN A 305 2.64 14.71 10.98
C GLN A 305 3.23 14.77 12.39
N ASN A 306 4.55 14.96 12.50
CA ASN A 306 5.22 15.04 13.79
C ASN A 306 4.87 16.33 14.53
N ASP A 307 4.75 16.23 15.87
CA ASP A 307 4.44 17.32 16.77
C ASP A 307 5.55 17.61 17.77
N GLU A 308 5.58 18.85 18.27
CA GLU A 308 6.53 19.28 19.28
C GLU A 308 5.86 20.08 20.42
N GLY A 309 6.38 19.89 21.64
CA GLY A 309 6.03 20.70 22.80
C GLY A 309 7.24 21.01 23.68
N VAL A 310 7.23 22.13 24.35
CA VAL A 310 8.31 22.59 25.21
C VAL A 310 7.82 22.97 26.60
N ILE A 311 8.51 22.47 27.62
CA ILE A 311 8.18 22.74 29.02
C ILE A 311 9.45 22.93 29.84
N VAL A 312 9.41 23.67 30.94
CA VAL A 312 10.49 23.66 31.95
C VAL A 312 10.35 22.44 32.86
N GLU A 313 11.47 22.02 33.46
CA GLU A 313 11.47 20.98 34.49
C GLU A 313 10.44 21.27 35.62
N ALA A 314 9.87 20.21 36.18
CA ALA A 314 8.76 20.24 37.13
C ALA A 314 7.50 21.00 36.67
N GLY A 315 7.40 21.41 35.40
CA GLY A 315 6.27 22.10 34.81
C GLY A 315 5.18 21.15 34.24
N THR A 316 4.11 21.79 33.76
CA THR A 316 3.01 21.07 33.07
C THR A 316 2.66 21.80 31.78
N LEU A 317 2.70 21.10 30.65
CA LEU A 317 2.21 21.55 29.35
C LEU A 317 0.82 20.93 29.12
N THR A 318 -0.17 21.78 28.84
CA THR A 318 -1.53 21.33 28.48
C THR A 318 -1.94 21.93 27.15
N VAL A 319 -2.22 21.07 26.17
CA VAL A 319 -2.68 21.45 24.83
C VAL A 319 -4.11 20.96 24.65
N ALA A 320 -5.02 21.92 24.46
CA ALA A 320 -6.45 21.65 24.33
C ALA A 320 -6.78 21.18 22.90
N ASN A 321 -7.90 20.45 22.76
CA ASN A 321 -8.44 20.11 21.44
C ASN A 321 -8.70 21.38 20.61
N GLY A 322 -8.27 21.40 19.36
CA GLY A 322 -8.34 22.53 18.46
C GLY A 322 -7.34 23.66 18.77
N ALA A 323 -6.34 23.40 19.62
CA ALA A 323 -5.29 24.38 19.88
C ALA A 323 -4.41 24.58 18.65
N ASN A 324 -4.11 25.84 18.34
CA ASN A 324 -3.19 26.23 17.29
C ASN A 324 -1.74 26.20 17.79
N ALA A 325 -0.78 26.07 16.87
CA ALA A 325 0.63 26.31 17.18
C ALA A 325 0.85 27.70 17.81
N ASN A 326 1.74 27.82 18.80
CA ASN A 326 1.97 29.03 19.56
C ASN A 326 3.46 29.36 19.71
N GLU A 327 4.22 29.24 18.67
CA GLU A 327 5.62 29.69 18.65
C GLU A 327 5.71 31.20 19.06
N THR A 328 6.62 31.55 19.97
CA THR A 328 6.75 32.91 20.53
C THR A 328 7.94 33.71 19.98
N ASP A 329 8.87 33.05 19.29
CA ASP A 329 9.97 33.78 18.63
C ASP A 329 9.66 33.96 17.12
N ASP A 330 9.79 35.18 16.62
CA ASP A 330 9.56 35.56 15.21
C ASP A 330 10.57 34.91 14.22
N SER A 331 11.35 33.91 14.64
CA SER A 331 12.44 33.32 13.82
C SER A 331 12.03 32.13 12.93
N GLY A 332 10.77 31.71 12.97
CA GLY A 332 10.18 30.74 12.06
C GLY A 332 10.33 29.27 12.44
N SER A 333 9.36 28.73 13.15
CA SER A 333 9.14 27.30 13.37
C SER A 333 10.12 26.59 14.32
N THR A 334 10.66 27.28 15.33
CA THR A 334 11.49 26.63 16.37
C THR A 334 10.79 26.75 17.73
N PHE A 335 10.25 25.63 18.20
CA PHE A 335 9.65 25.56 19.54
C PHE A 335 10.79 25.41 20.56
N ASN A 336 11.11 26.48 21.28
CA ASN A 336 12.28 26.57 22.17
C ASN A 336 12.01 27.27 23.50
N ALA A 337 10.82 27.79 23.75
CA ALA A 337 10.41 28.39 24.99
C ALA A 337 9.32 27.59 25.70
N SER A 338 9.36 27.62 27.03
CA SER A 338 8.36 26.86 27.84
C SER A 338 6.92 27.28 27.54
N GLY A 339 6.08 26.29 27.28
CA GLY A 339 4.66 26.46 26.94
C GLY A 339 4.38 26.52 25.43
N GLU A 340 5.42 26.53 24.59
CA GLU A 340 5.26 26.44 23.15
C GLU A 340 4.89 25.02 22.74
N HIS A 341 4.08 24.92 21.66
CA HIS A 341 3.66 23.64 21.08
C HIS A 341 3.18 23.83 19.63
N THR A 342 3.20 22.77 18.81
CA THR A 342 2.73 22.74 17.42
C THR A 342 1.21 22.83 17.27
N GLY A 343 0.45 22.65 18.32
CA GLY A 343 -0.99 22.53 18.36
C GLY A 343 -1.42 21.27 19.08
N ASP A 344 -2.65 20.88 18.95
CA ASP A 344 -3.04 19.51 19.30
C ASP A 344 -2.59 18.54 18.21
N ILE A 345 -2.61 17.26 18.49
CA ILE A 345 -2.07 16.21 17.61
C ILE A 345 -2.80 16.14 16.26
N ILE A 346 -4.11 16.46 16.22
CA ILE A 346 -4.95 16.34 15.00
C ILE A 346 -5.30 17.73 14.45
N HIS A 347 -4.52 18.71 14.72
CA HIS A 347 -4.84 20.12 14.50
C HIS A 347 -5.16 20.48 13.06
N THR A 348 -6.26 21.20 12.82
CA THR A 348 -6.79 21.53 11.49
C THR A 348 -6.33 22.86 10.88
N SER A 349 -5.52 23.69 11.56
CA SER A 349 -5.16 25.03 11.08
C SER A 349 -3.68 25.27 10.78
N SER A 350 -2.79 24.30 11.02
CA SER A 350 -1.36 24.38 10.70
C SER A 350 -1.05 23.53 9.45
N SER A 351 -0.47 24.11 8.43
CA SER A 351 -0.13 23.39 7.19
C SER A 351 1.10 22.49 7.31
N SER A 352 1.86 22.58 8.41
CA SER A 352 3.12 21.84 8.60
C SER A 352 3.04 20.73 9.65
N HIS A 353 2.04 20.75 10.53
CA HIS A 353 1.85 19.80 11.63
C HIS A 353 0.43 19.23 11.67
N GLN A 354 -0.41 19.59 10.68
CA GLN A 354 -1.77 19.09 10.57
C GLN A 354 -1.74 17.65 10.07
N ASP A 355 -2.34 16.74 10.81
CA ASP A 355 -2.72 15.44 10.28
C ASP A 355 -3.83 15.61 9.26
N THR A 356 -3.73 14.93 8.14
CA THR A 356 -4.66 15.06 7.02
C THR A 356 -5.15 13.71 6.57
N ASP A 357 -6.28 13.73 5.88
CA ASP A 357 -6.83 12.61 5.19
C ASP A 357 -7.33 13.10 3.84
N ALA A 358 -7.22 12.30 2.78
CA ALA A 358 -7.70 12.69 1.46
C ALA A 358 -9.22 12.52 1.35
N ASP A 359 -9.80 11.56 2.07
CA ASP A 359 -11.23 11.33 2.14
C ASP A 359 -11.98 12.57 2.65
N ALA A 360 -13.00 13.02 1.92
CA ALA A 360 -13.68 14.31 2.21
C ALA A 360 -14.44 14.32 3.53
N SER A 361 -14.87 13.15 4.03
CA SER A 361 -15.63 13.00 5.27
C SER A 361 -14.86 12.35 6.42
N ALA A 362 -13.54 12.12 6.25
CA ALA A 362 -12.72 11.49 7.26
C ALA A 362 -12.78 12.24 8.60
N SER A 363 -12.87 11.49 9.67
CA SER A 363 -12.85 11.99 11.05
C SER A 363 -11.70 11.37 11.82
N LEU A 364 -10.58 12.08 11.87
CA LEU A 364 -9.37 11.59 12.49
C LEU A 364 -9.47 11.50 14.02
N THR A 365 -8.92 10.42 14.56
CA THR A 365 -8.82 10.19 16.00
C THR A 365 -7.48 9.57 16.35
N VAL A 366 -6.92 9.89 17.52
CA VAL A 366 -5.78 9.15 18.06
C VAL A 366 -6.27 7.80 18.58
N SER A 367 -5.77 6.72 17.99
CA SER A 367 -6.19 5.35 18.31
C SER A 367 -5.19 4.62 19.21
N ALA A 368 -3.90 5.00 19.19
CA ALA A 368 -2.87 4.42 20.04
C ALA A 368 -1.81 5.47 20.41
N VAL A 369 -1.12 5.22 21.53
CA VAL A 369 0.02 6.00 21.98
C VAL A 369 1.03 5.06 22.65
N GLN A 370 2.31 5.33 22.43
CA GLN A 370 3.40 4.56 23.01
C GLN A 370 4.60 5.46 23.29
N VAL A 371 5.47 5.06 24.22
CA VAL A 371 6.71 5.81 24.45
C VAL A 371 7.57 5.69 23.21
N GLY A 372 7.95 6.82 22.63
CA GLY A 372 8.77 6.90 21.43
C GLY A 372 10.27 6.72 21.72
N ARG A 373 11.08 6.88 20.69
CA ARG A 373 12.53 6.73 20.76
C ARG A 373 13.24 7.87 21.47
N GLU A 374 14.34 7.54 22.16
CA GLU A 374 15.46 8.48 22.19
C GLU A 374 16.06 8.62 20.79
N SER A 375 16.18 9.83 20.27
CA SER A 375 16.80 10.06 18.96
C SER A 375 18.22 9.51 18.92
N SER A 376 18.56 8.83 17.82
CA SER A 376 19.90 8.30 17.53
C SER A 376 21.02 9.38 17.56
N ALA A 377 20.64 10.66 17.60
CA ALA A 377 21.59 11.78 17.60
C ALA A 377 22.29 12.02 18.96
N LEU A 378 21.76 11.47 20.06
CA LEU A 378 22.29 11.69 21.40
C LEU A 378 23.19 10.57 21.95
N ARG A 379 23.31 9.44 21.24
CA ARG A 379 24.23 8.37 21.65
C ARG A 379 25.42 8.24 20.71
N SER A 380 26.45 9.03 20.96
CA SER A 380 27.82 8.71 20.56
C SER A 380 28.51 7.79 21.59
N SER A 381 27.82 7.31 22.61
CA SER A 381 28.37 6.47 23.67
C SER A 381 27.75 5.07 23.63
N GLN A 382 28.61 4.09 23.51
CA GLN A 382 28.41 2.64 23.72
C GLN A 382 27.56 2.39 24.98
N PHE A 383 26.56 1.50 24.92
CA PHE A 383 25.80 1.15 26.13
C PHE A 383 26.71 0.51 27.17
N ALA A 384 26.54 0.90 28.42
CA ALA A 384 27.31 0.37 29.53
C ALA A 384 26.51 -0.70 30.26
N ALA A 385 27.00 -1.94 30.23
CA ALA A 385 26.44 -3.05 30.98
C ALA A 385 27.38 -3.46 32.12
N THR A 386 26.83 -3.59 33.33
CA THR A 386 27.58 -4.02 34.51
C THR A 386 27.13 -5.45 34.89
N TYR A 387 28.12 -6.34 35.08
CA TYR A 387 27.83 -7.70 35.52
C TYR A 387 26.98 -7.73 36.79
N ASN A 388 25.91 -8.48 36.78
CA ASN A 388 25.00 -8.66 37.91
C ASN A 388 25.17 -10.08 38.51
N SER A 389 24.79 -11.10 37.74
CA SER A 389 24.75 -12.47 38.26
C SER A 389 24.93 -13.52 37.17
N LEU A 390 25.19 -14.78 37.59
CA LEU A 390 25.32 -15.93 36.71
C LEU A 390 24.31 -17.00 37.13
N HIS A 391 23.56 -17.51 36.17
CA HIS A 391 22.48 -18.48 36.37
C HIS A 391 22.77 -19.79 35.64
N MET A 392 22.83 -20.89 36.39
CA MET A 392 23.17 -22.22 35.88
C MET A 392 21.93 -22.94 35.33
N LEU A 393 21.94 -23.29 34.04
CA LEU A 393 20.86 -24.04 33.38
C LEU A 393 20.96 -25.56 33.60
N GLY A 394 22.04 -26.04 34.24
CA GLY A 394 22.29 -27.46 34.48
C GLY A 394 23.31 -28.07 33.51
N SER A 395 23.99 -29.14 33.97
CA SER A 395 25.07 -29.77 33.18
C SER A 395 24.56 -30.44 31.92
N GLY A 396 25.28 -30.28 30.80
CA GLY A 396 25.01 -30.92 29.52
C GLY A 396 23.82 -30.34 28.75
N MET A 397 23.51 -29.07 28.98
CA MET A 397 22.43 -28.36 28.28
C MET A 397 22.79 -28.03 26.83
N GLY A 398 24.02 -27.62 26.56
CA GLY A 398 24.36 -27.07 25.22
C GLY A 398 23.44 -25.90 24.85
N ALA A 399 23.31 -24.93 25.78
CA ALA A 399 22.49 -23.76 25.53
C ALA A 399 23.13 -22.91 24.43
N HIS A 400 22.34 -22.49 23.44
CA HIS A 400 22.77 -21.69 22.31
C HIS A 400 21.99 -20.37 22.21
N ASP A 401 20.68 -20.40 22.51
CA ASP A 401 19.87 -19.21 22.37
C ASP A 401 18.87 -19.07 23.52
N ILE A 402 18.44 -17.83 23.77
CA ILE A 402 17.54 -17.43 24.85
C ILE A 402 16.48 -16.48 24.34
N GLU A 403 15.23 -16.76 24.70
CA GLU A 403 14.09 -15.90 24.40
C GLU A 403 13.17 -15.79 25.63
N PHE A 404 12.48 -14.67 25.78
CA PHE A 404 11.46 -14.46 26.81
C PHE A 404 10.08 -14.30 26.18
N ASN A 405 9.03 -14.68 26.91
CA ASN A 405 7.68 -14.26 26.52
C ASN A 405 7.49 -12.76 26.79
N SER A 406 6.42 -12.20 26.23
CA SER A 406 6.17 -10.76 26.23
C SER A 406 6.06 -10.12 27.63
N ASP A 407 5.65 -10.87 28.67
CA ASP A 407 5.56 -10.37 30.04
C ASP A 407 6.75 -10.75 30.95
N GLY A 408 7.72 -11.49 30.40
CA GLY A 408 8.93 -11.93 31.11
C GLY A 408 8.72 -12.99 32.18
N THR A 409 7.55 -13.60 32.24
CA THR A 409 7.24 -14.67 33.21
C THR A 409 7.71 -16.06 32.76
N LYS A 410 8.13 -16.16 31.48
CA LYS A 410 8.70 -17.37 30.91
C LYS A 410 10.00 -17.07 30.18
N MET A 411 10.93 -18.02 30.26
CA MET A 411 12.18 -18.02 29.51
C MET A 411 12.30 -19.33 28.71
N PHE A 412 12.78 -19.22 27.48
CA PHE A 412 13.00 -20.35 26.58
C PHE A 412 14.45 -20.44 26.17
N ILE A 413 14.98 -21.66 26.13
CA ILE A 413 16.39 -21.94 25.80
C ILE A 413 16.45 -22.97 24.68
N ALA A 414 17.12 -22.63 23.58
CA ALA A 414 17.49 -23.60 22.54
C ALA A 414 18.67 -24.45 23.05
N SER A 415 18.53 -25.79 23.01
CA SER A 415 19.55 -26.68 23.46
C SER A 415 20.10 -27.54 22.31
N TYR A 416 21.31 -27.21 21.87
CA TYR A 416 22.05 -27.94 20.85
C TYR A 416 22.34 -29.42 21.23
N SER A 417 22.77 -29.67 22.48
CA SER A 417 23.16 -31.00 22.91
C SER A 417 21.99 -31.97 23.09
N ARG A 418 20.76 -31.44 23.11
CA ARG A 418 19.55 -32.24 23.37
C ARG A 418 18.55 -32.18 22.22
N ASP A 419 18.75 -31.27 21.26
CA ASP A 419 17.79 -30.99 20.20
C ASP A 419 16.39 -30.67 20.75
N THR A 420 16.34 -29.80 21.77
CA THR A 420 15.11 -29.41 22.46
C THR A 420 15.02 -27.90 22.65
N VAL A 421 13.81 -27.38 22.74
CA VAL A 421 13.53 -26.07 23.35
C VAL A 421 13.02 -26.31 24.76
N ARG A 422 13.61 -25.64 25.75
CA ARG A 422 13.22 -25.72 27.16
C ARG A 422 12.47 -24.50 27.60
N GLU A 423 11.41 -24.71 28.37
CA GLU A 423 10.60 -23.71 29.04
C GLU A 423 10.93 -23.65 30.54
N TYR A 424 11.18 -22.44 31.01
CA TYR A 424 11.33 -22.08 32.40
C TYR A 424 10.25 -21.08 32.80
N ALA A 425 9.62 -21.25 33.96
CA ALA A 425 8.73 -20.26 34.56
C ALA A 425 9.54 -19.36 35.51
N LEU A 426 9.27 -18.08 35.50
CA LEU A 426 9.79 -17.05 36.38
C LEU A 426 8.66 -16.50 37.26
N SER A 427 8.79 -16.66 38.60
CA SER A 427 7.77 -16.14 39.51
C SER A 427 7.80 -14.61 39.66
N THR A 428 8.93 -14.00 39.30
CA THR A 428 9.09 -12.56 39.12
C THR A 428 9.59 -12.33 37.69
N ALA A 429 8.90 -11.49 36.95
CA ALA A 429 9.22 -11.22 35.52
C ALA A 429 10.68 -10.78 35.34
N PHE A 430 11.37 -11.43 34.39
CA PHE A 430 12.77 -11.18 34.05
C PHE A 430 13.78 -11.33 35.21
N ASP A 431 13.41 -11.99 36.32
CA ASP A 431 14.30 -12.27 37.45
C ASP A 431 14.71 -13.76 37.42
N LEU A 432 15.89 -14.03 36.89
CA LEU A 432 16.41 -15.39 36.74
C LEU A 432 16.68 -16.09 38.07
N THR A 433 16.75 -15.37 39.20
CA THR A 433 16.87 -15.99 40.53
C THR A 433 15.60 -16.77 40.91
N THR A 434 14.47 -16.44 40.25
CA THR A 434 13.16 -17.05 40.50
C THR A 434 12.82 -18.14 39.48
N MET A 435 13.74 -18.48 38.54
CA MET A 435 13.49 -19.42 37.47
C MET A 435 13.27 -20.85 37.98
N SER A 436 12.32 -21.54 37.38
CA SER A 436 12.06 -22.96 37.60
C SER A 436 11.82 -23.68 36.29
N TYR A 437 12.51 -24.81 36.07
CA TYR A 437 12.31 -25.64 34.88
C TYR A 437 10.87 -26.17 34.84
N THR A 438 10.22 -26.03 33.72
CA THR A 438 8.81 -26.43 33.48
C THR A 438 8.74 -27.69 32.60
N ARG A 439 9.31 -27.62 31.40
CA ARG A 439 9.24 -28.69 30.40
C ARG A 439 10.26 -28.51 29.28
N GLU A 440 10.31 -29.49 28.36
CA GLU A 440 11.03 -29.32 27.08
C GLU A 440 10.21 -29.87 25.91
N LEU A 441 10.37 -29.27 24.74
CA LEU A 441 9.86 -29.72 23.45
C LEU A 441 10.99 -30.40 22.68
N SER A 442 10.84 -31.68 22.38
CA SER A 442 11.80 -32.42 21.55
C SER A 442 11.55 -32.14 20.06
N LEU A 443 12.61 -31.83 19.34
CA LEU A 443 12.55 -31.43 17.90
C LEU A 443 13.15 -32.51 16.99
N THR A 444 13.67 -33.59 17.54
CA THR A 444 14.39 -34.67 16.83
C THR A 444 13.56 -35.41 15.77
N THR A 445 12.25 -35.26 15.76
CA THR A 445 11.38 -35.86 14.74
C THR A 445 11.24 -35.04 13.48
N ASN A 446 11.51 -33.75 13.54
CA ASN A 446 11.21 -32.80 12.47
C ASN A 446 12.45 -32.04 11.98
N LEU A 447 13.51 -31.96 12.77
CA LEU A 447 14.81 -31.38 12.42
C LEU A 447 15.90 -32.44 12.48
N ASN A 448 16.94 -32.25 11.66
CA ASN A 448 18.03 -33.24 11.51
C ASN A 448 19.04 -33.29 12.67
N SER A 449 18.87 -32.52 13.72
CA SER A 449 19.76 -32.25 14.86
C SER A 449 20.58 -30.95 14.72
N ASN A 450 21.19 -30.50 15.80
CA ASN A 450 22.01 -29.27 15.90
C ASN A 450 21.18 -27.96 15.86
N ILE A 451 20.21 -27.88 16.74
CA ILE A 451 19.41 -26.66 16.94
C ILE A 451 20.30 -25.55 17.44
N GLN A 452 20.16 -24.36 16.81
CA GLN A 452 20.97 -23.16 17.12
C GLN A 452 20.14 -22.05 17.76
N GLY A 453 19.12 -21.55 17.08
CA GLY A 453 18.32 -20.41 17.49
C GLY A 453 16.82 -20.70 17.56
N LEU A 454 16.11 -19.89 18.30
CA LEU A 454 14.66 -19.93 18.43
C LEU A 454 14.07 -18.51 18.49
N THR A 455 12.85 -18.34 18.04
CA THR A 455 12.07 -17.12 18.27
C THR A 455 10.57 -17.42 18.20
N PHE A 456 9.75 -16.50 18.73
CA PHE A 456 8.30 -16.57 18.65
C PHE A 456 7.74 -15.42 17.79
N ASN A 457 6.51 -15.59 17.31
CA ASN A 457 5.71 -14.45 16.85
C ASN A 457 5.19 -13.64 18.06
N ASN A 458 4.62 -12.46 17.83
CA ASN A 458 4.29 -11.49 18.88
C ASN A 458 3.36 -12.02 19.98
N ASP A 459 2.43 -12.92 19.66
CA ASP A 459 1.48 -13.49 20.61
C ASP A 459 1.89 -14.88 21.13
N GLY A 460 3.05 -15.39 20.70
CA GLY A 460 3.59 -16.67 21.11
C GLY A 460 2.86 -17.89 20.55
N THR A 461 1.94 -17.70 19.60
CA THR A 461 1.19 -18.82 19.00
C THR A 461 1.98 -19.57 17.94
N LYS A 462 3.13 -19.02 17.51
CA LYS A 462 4.08 -19.69 16.62
C LYS A 462 5.48 -19.66 17.21
N LEU A 463 6.15 -20.80 17.14
CA LEU A 463 7.55 -20.96 17.48
C LEU A 463 8.35 -21.31 16.23
N PHE A 464 9.44 -20.63 16.01
CA PHE A 464 10.39 -20.89 14.93
C PHE A 464 11.71 -21.35 15.52
N VAL A 465 12.29 -22.39 14.92
CA VAL A 465 13.58 -22.95 15.36
C VAL A 465 14.47 -23.17 14.14
N ILE A 466 15.69 -22.68 14.18
CA ILE A 466 16.68 -22.89 13.12
C ILE A 466 17.73 -23.92 13.54
N GLU A 467 18.11 -24.78 12.59
CA GLU A 467 19.21 -25.70 12.75
C GLU A 467 20.47 -25.25 11.96
N LEU A 468 21.62 -25.82 12.27
CA LEU A 468 22.94 -25.42 11.77
C LEU A 468 23.04 -25.33 10.24
N TYR A 469 22.34 -26.20 9.51
CA TYR A 469 22.41 -26.25 8.04
C TYR A 469 21.36 -25.39 7.32
N GLY A 470 20.53 -24.66 8.11
CA GLY A 470 19.60 -23.66 7.60
C GLY A 470 18.18 -24.20 7.33
N GLU A 471 17.78 -25.24 8.02
CA GLU A 471 16.37 -25.61 8.10
C GLU A 471 15.70 -24.77 9.21
N VAL A 472 14.64 -24.04 8.87
CA VAL A 472 13.78 -23.32 9.81
C VAL A 472 12.47 -24.08 9.93
N ALA A 473 12.20 -24.63 11.12
CA ALA A 473 10.95 -25.31 11.43
C ALA A 473 9.98 -24.36 12.13
N GLU A 474 8.72 -24.42 11.73
CA GLU A 474 7.59 -23.70 12.31
C GLU A 474 6.71 -24.64 13.10
N TYR A 475 6.34 -24.24 14.31
CA TYR A 475 5.41 -24.94 15.20
C TYR A 475 4.25 -24.00 15.56
N HIS A 476 3.04 -24.51 15.50
CA HIS A 476 1.84 -23.83 15.97
C HIS A 476 1.54 -24.20 17.43
N LEU A 477 1.31 -23.20 18.28
CA LEU A 477 0.92 -23.36 19.67
C LEU A 477 -0.53 -22.90 19.85
N THR A 478 -1.40 -23.79 20.33
CA THR A 478 -2.82 -23.43 20.58
C THR A 478 -3.00 -22.50 21.78
N THR A 479 -2.00 -22.44 22.65
CA THR A 479 -1.90 -21.46 23.74
C THR A 479 -0.53 -20.80 23.60
N GLY A 480 -0.51 -19.45 23.46
CA GLY A 480 0.72 -18.70 23.26
C GLY A 480 1.76 -18.99 24.35
N TYR A 481 3.01 -19.18 23.95
CA TYR A 481 4.14 -19.46 24.82
C TYR A 481 3.98 -20.69 25.73
N ASP A 482 3.15 -21.67 25.35
CA ASP A 482 3.02 -22.96 26.07
C ASP A 482 3.49 -24.11 25.20
N LEU A 483 4.73 -24.55 25.41
CA LEU A 483 5.33 -25.64 24.64
C LEU A 483 4.56 -26.98 24.71
N SER A 484 3.67 -27.15 25.71
CA SER A 484 2.85 -28.38 25.78
C SER A 484 1.79 -28.46 24.68
N THR A 485 1.47 -27.30 24.06
CA THR A 485 0.47 -27.17 23.01
C THR A 485 1.07 -27.12 21.62
N ALA A 486 2.40 -27.21 21.51
CA ALA A 486 3.14 -27.10 20.25
C ALA A 486 2.87 -28.28 19.32
N SER A 487 2.54 -28.00 18.08
CA SER A 487 2.41 -28.96 17.00
C SER A 487 3.24 -28.49 15.78
N TYR A 488 3.98 -29.41 15.18
CA TYR A 488 4.75 -29.14 13.97
C TYR A 488 3.82 -28.72 12.83
N ASP A 489 4.20 -27.66 12.14
CA ASP A 489 3.46 -27.12 11.00
C ASP A 489 4.24 -27.29 9.68
N SER A 490 5.36 -26.62 9.54
CA SER A 490 6.13 -26.59 8.29
C SER A 490 7.64 -26.49 8.54
N ILE A 491 8.43 -26.68 7.47
CA ILE A 491 9.87 -26.49 7.47
C ILE A 491 10.32 -25.83 6.18
N LYS A 492 11.28 -24.94 6.27
CA LYS A 492 11.90 -24.25 5.12
C LYS A 492 13.40 -24.45 5.12
N GLN A 493 13.92 -25.01 4.02
CA GLN A 493 15.36 -25.01 3.77
C GLN A 493 15.77 -23.66 3.17
N LEU A 494 16.67 -22.98 3.85
CA LEU A 494 17.20 -21.69 3.39
C LEU A 494 18.32 -21.88 2.33
N SER A 495 18.53 -20.84 1.56
CA SER A 495 19.62 -20.72 0.60
C SER A 495 20.49 -19.52 0.98
N PRO A 496 21.83 -19.66 1.00
CA PRO A 496 22.63 -20.84 0.64
C PRO A 496 22.61 -21.95 1.70
N TYR A 497 22.68 -23.20 1.28
CA TYR A 497 22.69 -24.37 2.17
C TYR A 497 24.05 -24.54 2.87
N GLY A 498 24.03 -24.95 4.14
CA GLY A 498 25.22 -25.33 4.88
C GLY A 498 26.10 -24.17 5.36
N MET A 499 25.51 -22.98 5.54
CA MET A 499 26.22 -21.77 5.99
C MET A 499 26.45 -21.68 7.49
N ALA A 500 26.19 -22.72 8.24
CA ALA A 500 26.31 -22.75 9.71
C ALA A 500 25.53 -21.61 10.37
N TYR A 501 24.21 -21.62 10.13
CA TYR A 501 23.27 -20.67 10.72
C TYR A 501 23.22 -20.82 12.23
N GLN A 502 23.10 -19.71 12.95
CA GLN A 502 23.15 -19.67 14.40
C GLN A 502 21.86 -19.18 15.04
N ASP A 503 21.12 -18.29 14.36
CA ASP A 503 19.93 -17.68 14.93
C ASP A 503 18.91 -17.29 13.86
N VAL A 504 17.65 -17.14 14.27
CA VAL A 504 16.50 -16.70 13.46
C VAL A 504 15.67 -15.68 14.22
N ASN A 505 15.31 -14.58 13.55
CA ASN A 505 14.48 -13.51 14.09
C ASN A 505 13.49 -13.01 13.04
N PHE A 506 12.45 -12.27 13.45
CA PHE A 506 11.47 -11.65 12.57
C PHE A 506 11.28 -10.16 12.91
N ASN A 507 10.73 -9.41 11.95
CA ASN A 507 10.18 -8.10 12.23
C ASN A 507 8.76 -8.25 12.84
N ASP A 508 8.18 -7.14 13.31
CA ASP A 508 6.93 -7.15 14.08
C ASP A 508 5.73 -7.75 13.34
N ASP A 509 5.63 -7.59 12.02
CA ASP A 509 4.56 -8.16 11.20
C ASP A 509 4.88 -9.54 10.59
N GLY A 510 6.09 -10.04 10.81
CA GLY A 510 6.57 -11.34 10.31
C GLY A 510 6.85 -11.38 8.81
N THR A 511 6.79 -10.25 8.09
CA THR A 511 7.03 -10.20 6.64
C THR A 511 8.50 -10.25 6.28
N LYS A 512 9.40 -10.05 7.27
CA LYS A 512 10.85 -10.20 7.13
C LYS A 512 11.38 -11.19 8.16
N MET A 513 12.23 -12.09 7.70
CA MET A 513 12.96 -13.05 8.54
C MET A 513 14.45 -12.79 8.42
N TYR A 514 15.14 -12.86 9.54
CA TYR A 514 16.57 -12.64 9.64
C TYR A 514 17.28 -13.88 10.14
N THR A 515 18.46 -14.15 9.61
CA THR A 515 19.33 -15.22 10.08
C THR A 515 20.76 -14.74 10.14
N ILE A 516 21.53 -15.26 11.07
CA ILE A 516 22.96 -15.01 11.18
C ILE A 516 23.75 -16.28 10.97
N SER A 517 24.94 -16.17 10.39
CA SER A 517 25.81 -17.29 10.08
C SER A 517 27.24 -16.99 10.56
N TRP A 518 27.80 -17.90 11.37
CA TRP A 518 29.17 -17.79 11.85
C TRP A 518 30.22 -18.23 10.83
N TYR A 519 29.83 -18.89 9.74
CA TYR A 519 30.76 -19.36 8.71
C TYR A 519 31.24 -18.26 7.78
N ASP A 520 30.38 -17.31 7.46
CA ASP A 520 30.70 -16.23 6.53
C ASP A 520 30.43 -14.82 7.11
N ASP A 521 30.02 -14.73 8.37
CA ASP A 521 29.80 -13.48 9.12
C ASP A 521 28.80 -12.54 8.44
N TYR A 522 27.68 -13.12 7.95
CA TYR A 522 26.58 -12.36 7.36
C TYR A 522 25.29 -12.53 8.13
N ILE A 523 24.61 -11.41 8.33
CA ILE A 523 23.16 -11.41 8.63
C ILE A 523 22.43 -11.33 7.30
N ARG A 524 21.40 -12.18 7.12
CA ARG A 524 20.57 -12.26 5.93
C ARG A 524 19.13 -11.92 6.26
N GLN A 525 18.51 -11.12 5.39
CA GLN A 525 17.11 -10.72 5.48
C GLN A 525 16.34 -11.33 4.31
N TYR A 526 15.35 -12.15 4.61
CA TYR A 526 14.42 -12.77 3.66
C TYR A 526 13.06 -12.10 3.75
N THR A 527 12.35 -11.98 2.62
CA THR A 527 10.98 -11.48 2.59
C THR A 527 10.02 -12.65 2.58
N LEU A 528 8.96 -12.59 3.37
CA LEU A 528 7.87 -13.55 3.40
C LEU A 528 6.63 -12.92 2.76
N SER A 529 5.95 -13.65 1.86
CA SER A 529 4.69 -13.16 1.26
C SER A 529 3.49 -13.28 2.20
N THR A 530 3.63 -14.07 3.26
CA THR A 530 2.66 -14.17 4.36
C THR A 530 3.44 -14.05 5.67
N GLY A 531 3.06 -13.09 6.51
CA GLY A 531 3.75 -12.85 7.79
C GLY A 531 3.79 -14.11 8.67
N PHE A 532 4.95 -14.39 9.25
CA PHE A 532 5.17 -15.54 10.12
C PHE A 532 4.80 -16.91 9.49
N ASP A 533 4.95 -17.06 8.17
CA ASP A 533 4.83 -18.33 7.45
C ASP A 533 6.14 -18.60 6.70
N VAL A 534 7.01 -19.42 7.30
CA VAL A 534 8.35 -19.69 6.77
C VAL A 534 8.32 -20.38 5.40
N SER A 535 7.24 -21.09 5.08
CA SER A 535 7.07 -21.74 3.78
C SER A 535 7.08 -20.74 2.63
N THR A 536 6.65 -19.48 2.90
CA THR A 536 6.55 -18.38 1.93
C THR A 536 7.84 -17.56 1.82
N ALA A 537 8.89 -17.89 2.59
CA ALA A 537 10.15 -17.14 2.55
C ALA A 537 10.80 -17.19 1.16
N SER A 538 11.23 -16.02 0.67
CA SER A 538 11.90 -15.86 -0.63
C SER A 538 13.22 -16.64 -0.68
N SER A 539 13.64 -17.04 -1.88
CA SER A 539 14.97 -17.60 -2.11
C SER A 539 16.06 -16.53 -2.30
N SER A 540 15.66 -15.26 -2.49
CA SER A 540 16.54 -14.09 -2.54
C SER A 540 16.56 -13.41 -1.18
N TYR A 541 17.70 -12.78 -0.84
CA TYR A 541 17.90 -12.09 0.43
C TYR A 541 18.77 -10.84 0.25
N SER A 542 18.60 -9.87 1.15
CA SER A 542 19.58 -8.82 1.42
C SER A 542 20.57 -9.31 2.49
N SER A 543 21.76 -8.73 2.56
CA SER A 543 22.76 -9.15 3.53
C SER A 543 23.56 -7.99 4.11
N LEU A 544 23.91 -8.11 5.39
CA LEU A 544 24.84 -7.24 6.13
C LEU A 544 26.07 -8.04 6.51
N SER A 545 27.27 -7.59 6.11
CA SER A 545 28.52 -8.19 6.56
C SER A 545 28.95 -7.58 7.90
N ILE A 546 29.24 -8.42 8.86
CA ILE A 546 29.71 -8.06 10.19
C ILE A 546 31.16 -8.51 10.46
N ALA A 547 31.80 -9.11 9.46
CA ALA A 547 33.18 -9.63 9.54
C ALA A 547 34.24 -8.60 9.95
N SER A 548 33.99 -7.29 9.73
CA SER A 548 34.91 -6.24 10.15
C SER A 548 34.85 -5.92 11.65
N GLN A 549 33.78 -6.30 12.34
CA GLN A 549 33.57 -6.11 13.76
C GLN A 549 33.87 -7.40 14.55
N ASP A 550 33.45 -8.53 14.00
CA ASP A 550 33.72 -9.85 14.55
C ASP A 550 33.76 -10.90 13.45
N GLY A 551 34.70 -11.84 13.50
CA GLY A 551 34.84 -12.93 12.53
C GLY A 551 34.22 -14.24 12.98
N LEU A 552 33.50 -14.28 14.11
CA LEU A 552 32.74 -15.42 14.62
C LEU A 552 31.55 -14.88 15.39
N THR A 553 30.38 -14.83 14.74
CA THR A 553 29.18 -14.28 15.35
C THR A 553 28.09 -15.32 15.49
N ASN A 554 27.36 -15.27 16.60
CA ASN A 554 26.39 -16.29 16.98
C ASN A 554 24.97 -15.73 17.00
N GLY A 555 24.37 -15.40 18.16
CA GLY A 555 23.01 -14.94 18.26
C GLY A 555 22.84 -13.44 17.96
N MET A 556 21.63 -13.05 17.63
CA MET A 556 21.27 -11.64 17.37
C MET A 556 19.89 -11.34 17.95
N THR A 557 19.62 -10.09 18.27
CA THR A 557 18.27 -9.64 18.63
C THR A 557 18.03 -8.22 18.16
N PHE A 558 16.81 -7.97 17.69
CA PHE A 558 16.33 -6.61 17.40
C PHE A 558 15.67 -6.03 18.63
N THR A 559 15.85 -4.74 18.81
CA THR A 559 15.20 -3.98 19.87
C THR A 559 14.69 -2.66 19.31
N ASN A 560 13.87 -1.96 20.07
CA ASN A 560 13.44 -0.62 19.76
C ASN A 560 12.74 -0.52 18.39
N ASN A 561 11.75 -1.39 18.19
CA ASN A 561 10.99 -1.48 16.93
C ASN A 561 11.89 -1.66 15.70
N GLY A 562 12.94 -2.49 15.83
CA GLY A 562 13.81 -2.84 14.71
C GLY A 562 14.84 -1.78 14.31
N THR A 563 15.03 -0.73 15.11
CA THR A 563 16.04 0.30 14.80
C THR A 563 17.38 0.08 15.47
N ARG A 564 17.44 -0.90 16.37
CA ARG A 564 18.69 -1.40 16.94
C ARG A 564 18.80 -2.90 16.71
N LEU A 565 20.02 -3.33 16.44
CA LEU A 565 20.38 -4.72 16.30
C LEU A 565 21.59 -5.00 17.18
N PHE A 566 21.49 -6.02 18.01
CA PHE A 566 22.57 -6.51 18.83
C PHE A 566 23.01 -7.89 18.36
N VAL A 567 24.32 -8.14 18.42
CA VAL A 567 24.92 -9.38 17.94
C VAL A 567 25.96 -9.88 18.95
N ALA A 568 25.88 -11.15 19.30
CA ALA A 568 26.89 -11.80 20.12
C ALA A 568 28.12 -12.17 19.27
N GLY A 569 29.27 -11.55 19.60
CA GLY A 569 30.57 -11.75 18.94
C GLY A 569 31.48 -12.63 19.76
N ASP A 570 31.71 -13.87 19.34
CA ASP A 570 32.52 -14.87 20.03
C ASP A 570 34.03 -14.53 19.97
N ASN A 571 34.48 -13.99 18.84
CA ASN A 571 35.91 -13.66 18.66
C ASN A 571 36.33 -12.41 19.45
N SER A 572 35.48 -11.40 19.52
CA SER A 572 35.67 -10.17 20.29
C SER A 572 35.28 -10.31 21.77
N ASN A 573 34.56 -11.36 22.12
CA ASN A 573 33.92 -11.54 23.44
C ASN A 573 33.09 -10.32 23.84
N SER A 574 32.28 -9.84 22.91
CA SER A 574 31.54 -8.58 23.05
C SER A 574 30.14 -8.71 22.45
N ILE A 575 29.23 -7.88 22.92
CA ILE A 575 27.93 -7.65 22.27
C ILE A 575 28.10 -6.42 21.36
N LEU A 576 27.98 -6.63 20.06
CA LEU A 576 28.06 -5.61 19.03
C LEU A 576 26.73 -4.88 18.92
N GLU A 577 26.75 -3.58 18.73
CA GLU A 577 25.55 -2.75 18.58
C GLU A 577 25.54 -2.06 17.21
N TYR A 578 24.38 -2.15 16.53
CA TYR A 578 24.10 -1.45 15.27
C TYR A 578 22.84 -0.62 15.41
N THR A 579 22.81 0.55 14.76
CA THR A 579 21.61 1.35 14.54
C THR A 579 21.16 1.23 13.08
N LEU A 580 19.86 1.13 12.85
CA LEU A 580 19.25 1.08 11.52
C LEU A 580 18.50 2.39 11.27
N SER A 581 18.81 3.09 10.18
CA SER A 581 18.10 4.32 9.81
C SER A 581 16.68 4.05 9.31
N THR A 582 16.43 2.83 8.82
CA THR A 582 15.10 2.32 8.51
C THR A 582 14.87 1.07 9.35
N ALA A 583 13.79 1.06 10.13
CA ALA A 583 13.45 -0.06 11.00
C ALA A 583 13.44 -1.40 10.24
N TYR A 584 14.07 -2.41 10.82
CA TYR A 584 14.11 -3.75 10.24
C TYR A 584 14.69 -3.83 8.81
N ASP A 585 15.46 -2.84 8.36
CA ASP A 585 16.19 -2.90 7.09
C ASP A 585 17.69 -2.98 7.36
N ILE A 586 18.23 -4.20 7.33
CA ILE A 586 19.65 -4.43 7.63
C ILE A 586 20.60 -3.75 6.63
N THR A 587 20.12 -3.34 5.45
CA THR A 587 20.94 -2.61 4.47
C THR A 587 21.26 -1.19 4.95
N THR A 588 20.50 -0.67 5.92
CA THR A 588 20.68 0.65 6.53
C THR A 588 21.46 0.62 7.85
N ALA A 589 21.91 -0.57 8.27
CA ALA A 589 22.58 -0.75 9.55
C ALA A 589 23.96 -0.10 9.57
N SER A 590 24.26 0.57 10.68
CA SER A 590 25.55 1.19 10.97
C SER A 590 26.05 0.73 12.35
N HIS A 591 27.28 0.20 12.41
CA HIS A 591 27.89 -0.19 13.69
C HIS A 591 28.19 1.05 14.54
N VAL A 592 27.75 1.06 15.80
CA VAL A 592 27.92 2.18 16.73
C VAL A 592 28.83 1.86 17.91
N GLY A 593 29.05 0.58 18.23
CA GLY A 593 29.96 0.21 19.32
C GLY A 593 29.85 -1.26 19.71
N SER A 594 30.60 -1.64 20.74
CA SER A 594 30.54 -2.99 21.32
C SER A 594 30.77 -2.93 22.83
N THR A 595 30.02 -3.74 23.58
CA THR A 595 30.19 -3.90 25.03
C THR A 595 30.90 -5.20 25.32
N SER A 596 32.08 -5.14 26.00
CA SER A 596 32.85 -6.33 26.30
C SER A 596 32.20 -7.14 27.44
N VAL A 597 32.06 -8.42 27.22
CA VAL A 597 31.62 -9.42 28.21
C VAL A 597 32.75 -10.38 28.59
N ALA A 598 33.98 -10.10 28.12
CA ALA A 598 35.15 -10.96 28.25
C ALA A 598 35.54 -11.32 29.71
N SER A 599 35.13 -10.50 30.69
CA SER A 599 35.35 -10.78 32.09
C SER A 599 34.52 -11.94 32.64
N GLN A 600 33.38 -12.24 32.01
CA GLN A 600 32.45 -13.26 32.46
C GLN A 600 32.38 -14.44 31.49
N THR A 601 32.51 -14.19 30.18
CA THR A 601 32.54 -15.25 29.17
C THR A 601 33.52 -14.97 28.04
N THR A 602 34.14 -16.01 27.51
CA THR A 602 34.97 -15.95 26.30
C THR A 602 34.31 -16.57 25.09
N ALA A 603 33.02 -16.85 25.18
CA ALA A 603 32.25 -17.46 24.09
C ALA A 603 30.75 -17.11 24.27
N PRO A 604 30.33 -15.86 24.00
CA PRO A 604 28.92 -15.49 24.01
C PRO A 604 28.19 -16.07 22.79
N GLU A 605 27.08 -16.80 23.05
CA GLU A 605 26.29 -17.46 22.00
C GLU A 605 25.09 -16.66 21.57
N SER A 606 24.38 -16.06 22.53
CA SER A 606 23.18 -15.27 22.25
C SER A 606 23.02 -14.14 23.24
N VAL A 607 22.19 -13.15 22.88
CA VAL A 607 21.87 -11.97 23.68
C VAL A 607 20.37 -11.69 23.66
N ALA A 608 19.79 -11.48 24.83
CA ALA A 608 18.41 -11.02 25.00
C ALA A 608 18.38 -9.87 26.03
N PHE A 609 17.24 -9.17 26.05
CA PHE A 609 17.04 -8.05 26.98
C PHE A 609 15.66 -8.15 27.64
N ASN A 610 15.48 -7.49 28.77
CA ASN A 610 14.15 -7.30 29.33
C ASN A 610 13.44 -6.13 28.65
N ASN A 611 12.11 -6.07 28.73
CA ASN A 611 11.29 -5.04 28.06
C ASN A 611 11.66 -3.59 28.45
N ALA A 612 12.15 -3.42 29.67
CA ALA A 612 12.59 -2.09 30.16
C ALA A 612 13.97 -1.67 29.64
N GLY A 613 14.72 -2.58 28.97
CA GLY A 613 16.09 -2.34 28.54
C GLY A 613 17.07 -2.08 29.69
N THR A 614 16.69 -2.45 30.93
CA THR A 614 17.51 -2.32 32.13
C THR A 614 18.40 -3.53 32.38
N LYS A 615 18.11 -4.65 31.73
CA LYS A 615 18.85 -5.91 31.89
C LYS A 615 19.19 -6.51 30.53
N MET A 616 20.42 -7.07 30.45
CA MET A 616 20.90 -7.86 29.32
C MET A 616 21.24 -9.25 29.79
N TYR A 617 20.84 -10.24 29.01
CA TYR A 617 21.11 -11.66 29.26
C TYR A 617 21.96 -12.21 28.14
N VAL A 618 23.08 -12.86 28.49
CA VAL A 618 24.03 -13.45 27.55
C VAL A 618 24.14 -14.94 27.81
N VAL A 619 23.90 -15.75 26.79
CA VAL A 619 24.13 -17.19 26.87
C VAL A 619 25.61 -17.48 26.69
N GLU A 620 26.17 -18.31 27.57
CA GLU A 620 27.58 -18.74 27.55
C GLU A 620 27.70 -20.18 27.02
N LYS A 621 28.52 -20.38 25.99
CA LYS A 621 28.78 -21.64 25.34
C LYS A 621 29.43 -22.70 26.27
N SER A 622 30.47 -22.26 26.96
CA SER A 622 31.39 -23.19 27.61
C SER A 622 30.79 -23.93 28.83
N ASN A 623 30.00 -23.23 29.64
CA ASN A 623 29.40 -23.75 30.85
C ASN A 623 27.89 -23.84 30.81
N HIS A 624 27.29 -23.36 29.66
CA HIS A 624 25.85 -23.37 29.44
C HIS A 624 25.07 -22.60 30.51
N ASN A 625 25.54 -21.39 30.81
CA ASN A 625 24.93 -20.46 31.77
C ASN A 625 24.24 -19.31 31.04
N VAL A 626 23.39 -18.65 31.76
CA VAL A 626 22.93 -17.29 31.40
C VAL A 626 23.59 -16.28 32.34
N ILE A 627 24.23 -15.30 31.77
CA ILE A 627 24.89 -14.22 32.50
C ILE A 627 24.00 -13.00 32.41
N GLU A 628 23.67 -12.44 33.56
CA GLU A 628 22.82 -11.26 33.67
C GLU A 628 23.68 -10.01 33.90
N TYR A 629 23.39 -8.93 33.18
CA TYR A 629 24.01 -7.62 33.32
C TYR A 629 22.92 -6.57 33.56
N ASP A 630 23.22 -5.60 34.43
CA ASP A 630 22.43 -4.39 34.60
C ASP A 630 22.90 -3.34 33.60
N ILE A 631 21.98 -2.61 32.97
CA ILE A 631 22.26 -1.57 32.02
C ILE A 631 22.04 -0.22 32.70
N ALA A 632 23.12 0.54 32.85
CA ALA A 632 23.12 1.79 33.59
C ALA A 632 22.29 2.90 32.92
N THR A 633 22.21 2.87 31.58
CA THR A 633 21.33 3.75 30.81
C THR A 633 20.33 2.88 30.09
N PRO A 634 19.15 2.63 30.68
CA PRO A 634 18.14 1.76 30.08
C PRO A 634 17.75 2.23 28.69
N PHE A 635 17.73 1.31 27.72
CA PHE A 635 17.02 1.50 26.46
C PHE A 635 15.78 0.60 26.52
N ARG A 636 14.63 1.16 26.20
CA ARG A 636 13.39 0.39 26.22
C ARG A 636 13.32 -0.52 25.00
N LEU A 637 13.07 -1.81 25.23
CA LEU A 637 12.98 -2.83 24.17
C LEU A 637 11.67 -2.80 23.44
N ASN A 638 10.61 -2.48 24.15
CA ASN A 638 9.30 -2.26 23.59
C ASN A 638 8.87 -0.85 23.96
N SER A 639 8.33 -0.10 23.01
CA SER A 639 7.56 1.07 23.30
C SER A 639 6.48 0.65 24.29
N GLU A 640 6.52 1.20 25.52
CA GLU A 640 5.42 0.96 26.47
C GLU A 640 4.14 1.48 25.83
N THR A 641 3.28 0.55 25.43
CA THR A 641 1.99 0.91 24.82
C THR A 641 1.09 1.49 25.89
N GLY A 642 0.72 2.75 25.72
CA GLY A 642 -0.27 3.42 26.57
C GLY A 642 -1.69 3.16 26.10
N THR A 643 -2.63 3.38 26.99
CA THR A 643 -4.03 3.49 26.61
C THR A 643 -4.36 4.96 26.41
N VAL A 644 -4.90 5.32 25.25
CA VAL A 644 -5.34 6.69 24.96
C VAL A 644 -6.27 7.20 26.05
N GLY A 645 -6.05 8.42 26.53
CA GLY A 645 -6.77 9.02 27.65
C GLY A 645 -6.26 8.62 29.04
N THR A 646 -5.22 7.78 29.15
CA THR A 646 -4.61 7.43 30.43
C THR A 646 -3.15 7.92 30.49
N ILE A 647 -2.60 7.97 31.72
CA ILE A 647 -1.22 8.41 31.94
C ILE A 647 -0.25 7.36 31.36
N LEU A 648 0.62 7.81 30.48
CA LEU A 648 1.75 7.05 29.94
C LEU A 648 3.06 7.67 30.45
N ARG A 649 3.92 6.87 31.07
CA ARG A 649 5.18 7.36 31.63
C ARG A 649 6.27 7.40 30.56
N GLY A 650 6.82 8.59 30.32
CA GLY A 650 8.04 8.82 29.57
C GLY A 650 9.29 8.63 30.42
N THR A 651 10.44 9.07 29.89
CA THR A 651 11.74 9.06 30.61
C THR A 651 11.80 10.19 31.63
N TYR A 652 11.31 11.35 31.23
CA TYR A 652 11.44 12.60 31.96
C TYR A 652 10.12 13.19 32.45
N GLY A 653 9.00 12.51 32.18
CA GLY A 653 7.69 12.96 32.61
C GLY A 653 6.59 11.97 32.28
N THR A 654 5.36 12.44 32.36
CA THR A 654 4.16 11.64 32.03
C THR A 654 3.30 12.36 31.02
N LEU A 655 2.86 11.62 29.99
CA LEU A 655 1.94 12.08 28.95
C LEU A 655 0.53 11.51 29.21
N THR A 656 -0.48 12.33 29.03
CA THR A 656 -1.87 11.90 28.83
C THR A 656 -2.30 12.42 27.46
N LEU A 657 -2.48 11.54 26.49
CA LEU A 657 -2.93 11.87 25.13
C LEU A 657 -4.35 11.34 24.93
N ASN A 658 -5.28 12.21 24.52
CA ASN A 658 -6.68 11.88 24.32
C ASN A 658 -6.98 11.55 22.84
N SER A 659 -8.08 10.82 22.59
CA SER A 659 -8.48 10.43 21.24
C SER A 659 -8.82 11.60 20.32
N ASN A 660 -9.09 12.79 20.85
CA ASN A 660 -9.36 14.01 20.10
C ASN A 660 -8.11 14.87 19.85
N GLY A 661 -6.90 14.33 20.08
CA GLY A 661 -5.62 15.01 19.85
C GLY A 661 -5.14 15.91 21.02
N SER A 662 -5.99 16.25 21.97
CA SER A 662 -5.55 17.05 23.13
C SER A 662 -4.60 16.24 24.03
N TYR A 663 -3.62 16.90 24.63
CA TYR A 663 -2.69 16.22 25.53
C TYR A 663 -2.24 17.07 26.71
N THR A 664 -1.78 16.39 27.75
CA THR A 664 -1.11 16.99 28.91
C THR A 664 0.18 16.24 29.19
N TYR A 665 1.28 16.95 29.25
CA TYR A 665 2.57 16.42 29.70
C TYR A 665 2.97 17.09 31.01
N VAL A 666 3.38 16.27 31.99
CA VAL A 666 3.87 16.73 33.31
C VAL A 666 5.31 16.28 33.43
N ALA A 667 6.25 17.22 33.46
CA ALA A 667 7.66 16.93 33.69
C ALA A 667 7.88 16.40 35.11
N ASP A 668 8.76 15.40 35.27
CA ASP A 668 9.03 14.75 36.55
C ASP A 668 9.72 15.71 37.51
N SER A 669 9.22 15.81 38.71
CA SER A 669 9.85 16.64 39.76
C SER A 669 11.22 16.12 40.24
N SER A 670 11.63 14.91 39.84
CA SER A 670 12.94 14.34 40.09
C SER A 670 13.99 14.76 39.07
N ILE A 671 13.60 15.45 37.97
CA ILE A 671 14.52 16.12 37.05
C ILE A 671 14.91 17.48 37.65
N VAL A 672 15.43 17.48 38.84
CA VAL A 672 16.07 18.66 39.43
C VAL A 672 17.54 18.52 39.16
N GLY A 673 18.12 19.40 38.35
CA GLY A 673 19.52 19.37 38.05
C GLY A 673 19.88 19.64 36.59
N LEU A 674 18.95 20.17 35.81
CA LEU A 674 19.26 20.73 34.50
C LEU A 674 19.64 22.20 34.68
N ASP A 675 20.84 22.53 34.26
CA ASP A 675 21.31 23.92 34.24
C ASP A 675 20.54 24.76 33.20
N ALA A 676 20.58 26.10 33.41
CA ALA A 676 20.06 27.01 32.39
C ALA A 676 20.74 26.75 31.04
N ASN A 677 19.91 26.47 30.00
CA ASN A 677 20.29 26.07 28.65
C ASN A 677 20.57 24.57 28.45
N GLU A 678 20.43 23.76 29.47
CA GLU A 678 20.35 22.33 29.32
C GLU A 678 18.91 21.91 29.00
N SER A 679 18.77 20.81 28.32
CA SER A 679 17.46 20.23 28.00
C SER A 679 17.54 18.74 27.84
N VAL A 680 16.45 18.07 28.16
CA VAL A 680 16.23 16.64 27.87
C VAL A 680 14.94 16.47 27.06
N ILE A 681 14.80 15.36 26.35
CA ILE A 681 13.69 15.16 25.41
C ILE A 681 13.01 13.84 25.69
N ASP A 682 11.69 13.87 25.83
CA ASP A 682 10.83 12.71 25.74
C ASP A 682 10.21 12.61 24.34
N TYR A 683 10.15 11.40 23.84
CA TYR A 683 9.51 11.07 22.58
C TYR A 683 8.35 10.12 22.80
N PHE A 684 7.23 10.38 22.13
CA PHE A 684 6.06 9.52 22.12
C PHE A 684 5.63 9.31 20.68
N ASN A 685 5.33 8.09 20.30
CA ASN A 685 4.71 7.80 19.01
C ASN A 685 3.21 7.69 19.22
N TYR A 686 2.43 8.23 18.31
CA TYR A 686 0.99 8.09 18.32
C TYR A 686 0.50 7.55 16.98
N THR A 687 -0.69 7.00 16.98
CA THR A 687 -1.35 6.47 15.78
C THR A 687 -2.63 7.23 15.56
N VAL A 688 -2.77 7.82 14.40
CA VAL A 688 -4.00 8.46 13.92
C VAL A 688 -4.80 7.45 13.11
N SER A 689 -6.11 7.50 13.21
CA SER A 689 -7.03 6.63 12.49
C SER A 689 -8.26 7.40 12.03
N ASP A 690 -8.70 7.11 10.83
CA ASP A 690 -10.00 7.48 10.25
C ASP A 690 -11.13 6.49 10.64
N GLY A 691 -10.77 5.37 11.30
CA GLY A 691 -11.67 4.28 11.68
C GLY A 691 -11.50 3.03 10.80
N THR A 692 -10.76 3.12 9.70
CA THR A 692 -10.52 2.03 8.74
C THR A 692 -9.02 1.79 8.55
N ALA A 693 -8.27 2.84 8.33
CA ALA A 693 -6.83 2.85 8.15
C ALA A 693 -6.13 3.64 9.26
N THR A 694 -4.81 3.61 9.30
CA THR A 694 -4.02 4.28 10.32
C THR A 694 -2.68 4.73 9.77
N ASP A 695 -2.15 5.84 10.33
CA ASP A 695 -0.77 6.26 10.18
C ASP A 695 -0.16 6.67 11.52
N THR A 696 1.16 6.80 11.59
CA THR A 696 1.88 7.05 12.85
C THR A 696 2.82 8.24 12.74
N ALA A 697 2.83 9.06 13.79
CA ALA A 697 3.79 10.14 13.91
C ALA A 697 4.37 10.23 15.33
N GLU A 698 5.27 11.19 15.54
CA GLU A 698 6.02 11.38 16.78
C GLU A 698 5.61 12.70 17.45
N LEU A 699 5.36 12.65 18.77
CA LEU A 699 5.26 13.82 19.63
C LEU A 699 6.58 13.93 20.40
N LYS A 700 7.34 15.00 20.17
CA LYS A 700 8.58 15.33 20.83
C LYS A 700 8.32 16.36 21.93
N ILE A 701 8.65 16.05 23.18
CA ILE A 701 8.53 16.98 24.30
C ILE A 701 9.95 17.34 24.80
N THR A 702 10.31 18.61 24.67
CA THR A 702 11.58 19.15 25.19
C THR A 702 11.36 19.72 26.61
N VAL A 703 12.08 19.18 27.58
CA VAL A 703 12.09 19.67 28.94
C VAL A 703 13.35 20.52 29.14
N LEU A 704 13.16 21.80 29.41
CA LEU A 704 14.21 22.79 29.62
C LEU A 704 14.60 22.88 31.10
N GLY A 705 15.86 23.08 31.41
CA GLY A 705 16.33 23.41 32.75
C GLY A 705 15.82 24.78 33.22
N ALA A 706 15.37 24.85 34.47
CA ALA A 706 14.85 26.10 35.05
C ALA A 706 15.95 27.09 35.48
N GLY A 707 17.20 26.65 35.44
CA GLY A 707 18.37 27.42 35.82
C GLY A 707 18.91 27.09 37.21
N ASN A 708 20.04 27.67 37.55
CA ASN A 708 20.84 27.36 38.74
C ASN A 708 20.05 27.42 40.06
N THR A 709 19.98 26.32 40.76
CA THR A 709 19.41 26.20 42.11
C THR A 709 20.45 26.62 43.15
N ALA A 710 20.04 27.20 44.25
CA ALA A 710 20.97 27.57 45.31
C ALA A 710 21.38 26.34 46.13
N PRO A 711 22.65 26.25 46.53
CA PRO A 711 23.14 25.15 47.37
C PRO A 711 22.46 25.15 48.75
N VAL A 712 22.32 23.97 49.31
CA VAL A 712 21.74 23.75 50.64
C VAL A 712 22.85 23.35 51.60
N ALA A 713 23.26 24.30 52.43
CA ALA A 713 24.25 24.05 53.44
C ALA A 713 23.66 23.38 54.69
N ARG A 714 24.38 22.49 55.31
CA ARG A 714 24.03 21.79 56.58
C ARG A 714 24.98 22.22 57.69
N ASN A 715 24.51 22.04 58.90
CA ASN A 715 25.34 22.37 60.07
C ASN A 715 26.36 21.28 60.40
N ASP A 716 27.60 21.69 60.71
CA ASP A 716 28.66 20.80 61.06
C ASP A 716 29.02 20.88 62.55
N VAL A 717 29.62 19.79 63.01
CA VAL A 717 30.02 19.66 64.42
C VAL A 717 31.48 19.14 64.49
N GLY A 718 32.28 19.76 65.37
CA GLY A 718 33.60 19.26 65.74
C GLY A 718 33.76 19.31 67.23
N VAL A 719 34.50 18.34 67.83
CA VAL A 719 34.76 18.24 69.27
C VAL A 719 36.29 18.26 69.57
N ILE A 720 36.67 19.12 70.40
CA ILE A 720 38.07 19.30 70.75
C ILE A 720 38.25 19.43 72.27
N ALA A 721 39.34 18.85 72.81
CA ALA A 721 39.76 19.13 74.23
C ALA A 721 40.43 20.43 74.33
N GLU A 722 40.48 21.07 75.57
CA GLU A 722 41.28 22.23 75.81
C GLU A 722 42.74 21.96 75.48
N ASP A 723 43.46 23.03 75.09
CA ASP A 723 44.85 23.00 74.69
C ASP A 723 45.24 22.04 73.54
N SER A 724 44.17 21.58 72.69
CA SER A 724 44.40 20.73 71.56
C SER A 724 44.01 21.38 70.24
N THR A 725 44.31 20.75 69.11
CA THR A 725 43.96 21.18 67.78
C THR A 725 43.12 20.06 67.08
N LEU A 726 42.02 20.41 66.51
CA LEU A 726 41.25 19.57 65.60
C LEU A 726 41.65 19.98 64.17
N THR A 727 41.98 19.02 63.34
CA THR A 727 42.24 19.23 61.90
C THR A 727 41.37 18.29 61.09
N VAL A 728 40.56 18.83 60.23
CA VAL A 728 39.69 18.08 59.30
C VAL A 728 40.11 18.40 57.87
N SER A 729 40.50 17.36 57.13
CA SER A 729 41.00 17.49 55.76
C SER A 729 39.86 17.54 54.77
N ASN A 730 40.12 18.15 53.62
CA ASN A 730 39.16 18.05 52.48
C ASN A 730 38.86 16.59 52.18
N GLY A 731 37.56 16.26 51.98
CA GLY A 731 37.06 14.91 51.77
C GLY A 731 37.06 14.04 53.04
N ALA A 732 37.25 14.60 54.23
CA ALA A 732 37.17 13.86 55.47
C ALA A 732 35.70 13.44 55.73
N ASN A 733 35.48 12.17 56.01
CA ASN A 733 34.21 11.65 56.43
C ASN A 733 33.94 11.86 57.90
N ALA A 734 32.68 11.88 58.31
CA ALA A 734 32.29 11.90 59.71
C ALA A 734 32.92 10.75 60.47
N ASN A 735 33.37 11.00 61.70
CA ASN A 735 34.05 10.01 62.55
C ASN A 735 33.41 9.90 63.94
N GLU A 736 32.12 9.93 64.06
CA GLU A 736 31.38 9.76 65.28
C GLU A 736 31.59 8.37 65.92
N SER A 737 31.83 8.30 67.21
CA SER A 737 32.15 7.02 67.89
C SER A 737 31.07 6.46 68.78
N GLY A 738 29.97 7.12 69.02
CA GLY A 738 28.95 6.71 70.00
C GLY A 738 27.52 7.12 69.74
N GLY A 739 27.18 7.66 68.60
CA GLY A 739 25.84 8.17 68.26
C GLY A 739 25.59 9.62 68.61
N SER A 740 26.62 10.33 69.11
CA SER A 740 26.64 11.78 69.32
C SER A 740 28.07 12.27 69.35
N TYR A 741 28.32 13.40 68.71
CA TYR A 741 29.67 14.03 68.71
C TYR A 741 29.99 14.52 70.11
N ASP A 742 30.64 13.68 70.98
CA ASP A 742 30.93 13.94 72.37
C ASP A 742 32.36 13.61 72.83
N ALA A 743 33.12 13.01 71.94
CA ALA A 743 34.56 12.70 72.25
C ALA A 743 35.53 13.61 71.50
N THR A 744 36.64 13.92 72.07
CA THR A 744 37.69 14.82 71.46
C THR A 744 38.20 14.18 70.15
N GLY A 745 38.24 14.96 69.07
CA GLY A 745 38.70 14.56 67.77
C GLY A 745 37.53 14.06 66.85
N GLU A 746 36.31 13.94 67.36
CA GLU A 746 35.15 13.65 66.53
C GLU A 746 34.75 14.89 65.73
N HIS A 747 34.26 14.65 64.49
CA HIS A 747 33.78 15.69 63.61
C HIS A 747 32.73 15.09 62.58
N SER A 748 31.92 15.96 62.05
CA SER A 748 30.90 15.60 61.05
C SER A 748 31.48 15.38 59.64
N GLY A 749 32.74 15.58 59.42
CA GLY A 749 33.42 15.62 58.15
C GLY A 749 34.05 16.98 57.92
N ASP A 750 34.52 17.26 56.70
CA ASP A 750 34.77 18.69 56.33
C ASP A 750 33.42 19.40 56.13
N VAL A 751 33.39 20.72 55.99
CA VAL A 751 32.13 21.43 55.91
C VAL A 751 31.39 21.26 54.57
N LEU A 752 31.96 20.52 53.59
CA LEU A 752 31.35 20.16 52.31
C LEU A 752 31.23 18.62 52.18
N ASP A 753 31.24 17.86 53.29
CA ASP A 753 31.39 16.40 53.38
C ASP A 753 30.37 15.66 52.47
N THR A 754 30.88 14.80 51.61
CA THR A 754 30.10 14.01 50.65
C THR A 754 29.61 12.65 51.15
N SER A 755 29.97 12.24 52.39
CA SER A 755 29.69 10.92 52.92
C SER A 755 28.59 10.83 54.00
N SER A 756 28.21 11.97 54.60
CA SER A 756 27.21 12.01 55.68
C SER A 756 25.81 12.40 55.14
N THR A 757 24.81 11.62 55.43
CA THR A 757 23.41 11.96 55.04
C THR A 757 22.80 13.11 55.85
N THR A 758 23.40 13.49 56.95
CA THR A 758 22.89 14.50 57.88
C THR A 758 23.64 15.84 57.86
N HIS A 759 24.91 15.82 57.43
CA HIS A 759 25.81 17.00 57.41
C HIS A 759 26.27 17.34 55.98
N TYR A 760 25.89 16.57 54.99
CA TYR A 760 26.28 16.75 53.60
C TYR A 760 25.60 17.98 52.97
N ASP A 761 26.43 18.91 52.55
CA ASP A 761 25.95 20.03 51.70
C ASP A 761 25.60 19.55 50.32
N THR A 762 24.53 20.04 49.79
CA THR A 762 24.01 19.59 48.50
C THR A 762 23.71 20.75 47.58
N ASP A 763 23.94 20.50 46.31
CA ASP A 763 23.43 21.31 45.23
C ASP A 763 22.57 20.42 44.34
N ALA A 764 21.38 20.91 43.95
CA ALA A 764 20.42 20.13 43.17
C ALA A 764 20.88 19.99 41.69
N ASP A 765 21.66 20.95 41.20
CA ASP A 765 22.19 20.98 39.84
C ASP A 765 23.51 20.19 39.72
N GLY A 766 24.08 19.74 40.88
CA GLY A 766 25.33 18.99 40.94
C GLY A 766 26.57 19.87 40.84
N ASP A 767 26.41 21.18 41.07
CA ASP A 767 27.50 22.11 41.02
C ASP A 767 28.56 21.82 42.07
N THR A 768 29.83 22.14 41.76
CA THR A 768 30.94 22.00 42.70
C THR A 768 30.83 23.05 43.79
N LEU A 769 30.52 22.61 45.00
CA LEU A 769 30.42 23.48 46.15
C LEU A 769 31.78 23.98 46.62
N THR A 770 31.80 25.22 47.06
CA THR A 770 32.95 25.83 47.75
C THR A 770 32.48 26.71 48.88
N VAL A 771 33.29 26.78 49.97
CA VAL A 771 33.00 27.71 51.06
C VAL A 771 33.28 29.14 50.57
N ALA A 772 32.26 29.99 50.58
CA ALA A 772 32.36 31.36 50.10
C ALA A 772 32.76 32.37 51.22
N SER A 773 32.40 32.11 52.49
CA SER A 773 32.73 33.01 53.61
C SER A 773 32.65 32.27 54.94
N VAL A 774 33.36 32.86 55.97
CA VAL A 774 33.29 32.38 57.35
C VAL A 774 33.09 33.55 58.32
N ARG A 775 32.29 33.32 59.36
CA ARG A 775 31.99 34.32 60.37
C ARG A 775 31.94 33.74 61.79
N THR A 776 32.23 34.51 62.81
CA THR A 776 32.01 34.11 64.23
C THR A 776 30.53 34.25 64.56
N GLY A 777 29.95 33.30 65.37
CA GLY A 777 28.59 33.43 65.90
C GLY A 777 27.75 32.21 65.62
N SER A 778 26.58 32.10 66.30
CA SER A 778 25.61 31.05 66.20
C SER A 778 24.41 31.42 65.39
N VAL A 779 24.40 32.54 64.74
CA VAL A 779 23.29 33.01 63.85
C VAL A 779 23.86 33.16 62.47
N GLU A 780 23.27 32.38 61.52
CA GLU A 780 23.71 32.33 60.12
C GLU A 780 23.77 33.73 59.50
N GLY A 781 24.78 33.94 58.69
CA GLY A 781 25.03 35.23 58.00
C GLY A 781 25.41 36.44 58.88
N SER A 782 25.46 36.26 60.22
CA SER A 782 25.82 37.33 61.18
C SER A 782 27.14 37.07 61.82
N GLY A 783 27.64 38.08 62.62
CA GLY A 783 28.90 38.02 63.34
C GLY A 783 30.10 38.65 62.61
N THR A 784 31.31 38.54 63.20
CA THR A 784 32.52 39.11 62.62
C THR A 784 33.02 38.28 61.44
N ALA A 785 33.19 38.90 60.30
CA ALA A 785 33.70 38.24 59.11
C ALA A 785 35.18 37.90 59.25
N GLY A 786 35.49 36.63 58.80
CA GLY A 786 36.88 36.22 58.67
C GLY A 786 37.29 36.15 57.20
N THR A 787 38.55 35.80 56.96
CA THR A 787 39.08 35.50 55.62
C THR A 787 39.43 34.04 55.60
N LEU A 788 38.87 33.32 54.54
CA LEU A 788 39.15 31.91 54.35
C LEU A 788 40.63 31.62 54.21
N GLY A 789 41.11 30.52 54.81
CA GLY A 789 42.52 30.18 54.94
C GLY A 789 43.31 30.99 55.93
N GLN A 790 42.69 31.92 56.71
CA GLN A 790 43.28 32.67 57.80
C GLN A 790 42.57 32.38 59.12
N ALA A 791 43.34 32.43 60.24
CA ALA A 791 42.76 32.21 61.57
C ALA A 791 41.67 33.26 61.86
N LEU A 792 40.47 32.84 62.23
CA LEU A 792 39.37 33.65 62.72
C LEU A 792 39.19 33.36 64.24
N THR A 793 39.42 34.35 65.07
CA THR A 793 39.38 34.20 66.52
C THR A 793 37.92 34.10 67.02
N GLY A 794 37.56 32.98 67.62
CA GLY A 794 36.33 32.73 68.37
C GLY A 794 36.51 33.07 69.86
N THR A 795 35.53 32.67 70.71
CA THR A 795 35.55 32.92 72.14
C THR A 795 36.58 32.02 72.84
N TYR A 796 36.78 30.81 72.37
CA TYR A 796 37.59 29.76 73.05
C TYR A 796 38.75 29.30 72.21
N GLY A 797 38.93 29.71 70.96
CA GLY A 797 39.98 29.26 70.05
C GLY A 797 39.95 29.97 68.75
N ASP A 798 40.87 29.62 67.83
CA ASP A 798 40.92 30.11 66.47
C ASP A 798 40.49 29.05 65.50
N LEU A 799 39.63 29.39 64.48
CA LEU A 799 39.20 28.54 63.36
C LEU A 799 39.94 29.00 62.09
N THR A 800 40.56 28.13 61.39
CA THR A 800 41.01 28.34 60.01
C THR A 800 40.18 27.46 59.12
N LEU A 801 39.31 28.06 58.29
CA LEU A 801 38.46 27.33 57.32
C LEU A 801 38.89 27.67 55.89
N SER A 802 39.07 26.67 55.07
CA SER A 802 39.50 26.77 53.67
C SER A 802 38.33 26.79 52.75
N THR A 803 38.52 27.22 51.47
CA THR A 803 37.46 27.21 50.40
C THR A 803 37.03 25.82 50.01
N ASP A 804 37.81 24.79 50.24
CA ASP A 804 37.58 23.38 49.95
C ASP A 804 36.89 22.62 51.11
N GLY A 805 36.40 23.30 52.12
CA GLY A 805 35.70 22.74 53.28
C GLY A 805 36.62 22.28 54.41
N SER A 806 37.93 22.15 54.19
CA SER A 806 38.87 21.73 55.25
C SER A 806 39.04 22.79 56.37
N TYR A 807 39.16 22.33 57.58
CA TYR A 807 39.35 23.30 58.73
C TYR A 807 40.24 22.76 59.84
#